data_0cdb6d1cead0a1f46dfbb9b0e616ed2e
#
_entry.id   0cdb6d1cead0a1f46dfbb9b0e616ed2e
#
_cell.length_a   1.000
_cell.length_b   1.000
_cell.length_c   1.000
_cell.angle_alpha   90.00
_cell.angle_beta   90.00
_cell.angle_gamma   90.00
#
_symmetry.space_group_name_H-M   'P 1'
#
loop_
_entity.id
_entity.type
_entity.pdbx_description
1 polymer ?
#
loop_
_entity_poly.entity_id
_entity_poly.type
_entity_poly.pdbx_seq_one_letter_code
_entity_poly.pdbx_strand_id
1 'polypeptide(L)'
;METYHLRKGIHRLPGKVIHTIPLPEPEVTEGHGARGQIGGICAANGFRQVLVVTDRTLSSMGYEKAIAESLDAAGIEYAIFNGINSEPTVAYIEAGRRKAVECGAECIIALGGGSVMDTCKMIAASVKMPKLPAKMLLLKFLPVPGGSLPLINVPSTAGTGAEVTVGAVVLNEQGVKSSTVLIGLNVIHVVLDSELTIHAPQKVTAACGMDALSHCIEGAVSDTEVDQEDMRLSLDGVKLILENLPVVTEKPDDIDARLAMCRAAMYGGNAINTQLAGYVHAFAHSIGGKYHLPHGEAISLMLMPVLEYQKEACRDKYALLARHCGLSGDDTPADEAAGMFLQAVRQLQAQCGMDGISSPVRRCDHAELIPLIVADSINYSAPVTLSNDQIKEILDCVTVSDSMEASDYSDSVIREIVAAQRKYFRTGATLPVDWRLKQLKRLKEAVLAHEKEFEEALAQDLGRTPVEAYLCDIGPIITEIDEMFCGLRRWARPERHFSGLMCFPSMSTKVYKMPYGVSLVISPFNFPILLTIGVVAAAMAGGNTVVVKSSSKSSASTAALKKFFAEVFPPEYVTLIDGGHDIADLCLAQRFDKIFYTGSPAVGRHVLTEAAKNLTPVALELGGETGNWCVVRKDADLKDAARKIAFFKLCNAGQICININQIAVAEEVAEPFLKELKQAFINQIGEHAENNPEYPKLITDAAFDKCARLADEYRDRIVFGGTSDKENRRFAPTMIYPVGIDEHIVQHELFCPLLPIVPFKDGEVDALMETIADREHPLAMYVFTKDMRWAKRVMSTQQYGGGCINEVCIHMMVKGVPFNGTGHSGMGAYHGEWGFREFTHPQTVLKGSTRFNLPLREHPYSGKAGEIKMKLLRLFER
;
A
#
# COMPACT_ATOMS: atom_id res chain seq x y z
N MET A 1 40.90 -4.55 5.33
CA MET A 1 41.77 -4.77 4.15
C MET A 1 41.72 -6.21 3.61
N GLU A 2 41.85 -7.25 4.43
CA GLU A 2 41.80 -8.67 3.97
C GLU A 2 40.49 -9.05 3.27
N THR A 3 39.33 -8.66 3.80
CA THR A 3 38.01 -8.92 3.19
C THR A 3 37.82 -8.21 1.84
N TYR A 4 38.45 -7.04 1.63
CA TYR A 4 38.38 -6.28 0.38
C TYR A 4 39.14 -6.97 -0.77
N HIS A 5 40.35 -7.47 -0.49
CA HIS A 5 41.16 -8.19 -1.49
C HIS A 5 40.53 -9.55 -1.87
N LEU A 6 39.87 -10.21 -0.92
CA LEU A 6 39.13 -11.45 -1.18
C LEU A 6 37.91 -11.20 -2.08
N ARG A 7 37.19 -10.10 -1.86
CA ARG A 7 36.07 -9.67 -2.70
C ARG A 7 36.48 -9.41 -4.15
N LYS A 8 37.60 -8.68 -4.35
CA LYS A 8 38.13 -8.37 -5.68
C LYS A 8 38.49 -9.62 -6.52
N GLY A 9 38.87 -10.72 -5.86
CA GLY A 9 39.07 -12.01 -6.51
C GLY A 9 37.77 -12.75 -6.83
N ILE A 10 36.75 -12.60 -5.97
CA ILE A 10 35.46 -13.30 -6.09
C ILE A 10 34.56 -12.65 -7.14
N HIS A 11 34.54 -11.31 -7.29
CA HIS A 11 33.76 -10.58 -8.29
C HIS A 11 34.06 -10.98 -9.76
N ARG A 12 35.26 -11.50 -10.04
CA ARG A 12 35.66 -11.96 -11.40
C ARG A 12 35.29 -13.39 -11.70
N LEU A 13 34.87 -14.16 -10.67
CA LEU A 13 34.53 -15.59 -10.85
C LEU A 13 33.17 -15.79 -11.56
N PRO A 14 32.07 -15.07 -11.22
CA PRO A 14 30.80 -15.24 -11.91
C PRO A 14 30.86 -14.97 -13.40
N GLY A 15 31.53 -13.90 -13.84
CA GLY A 15 31.73 -13.58 -15.24
C GLY A 15 32.47 -14.71 -16.00
N LYS A 16 33.53 -15.27 -15.40
CA LYS A 16 34.25 -16.41 -16.01
C LYS A 16 33.43 -17.68 -16.12
N VAL A 17 32.51 -17.92 -15.17
CA VAL A 17 31.66 -19.10 -15.17
C VAL A 17 30.54 -18.96 -16.21
N ILE A 18 29.96 -17.78 -16.34
CA ILE A 18 28.81 -17.56 -17.23
C ILE A 18 29.20 -17.71 -18.70
N HIS A 19 30.42 -17.28 -19.08
CA HIS A 19 30.95 -17.50 -20.43
C HIS A 19 31.16 -18.97 -20.81
N THR A 20 31.10 -19.91 -19.85
CA THR A 20 31.17 -21.37 -20.12
C THR A 20 29.79 -22.01 -20.25
N ILE A 21 28.73 -21.27 -19.98
CA ILE A 21 27.34 -21.74 -20.07
C ILE A 21 26.84 -21.48 -21.49
N PRO A 22 26.33 -22.51 -22.21
CA PRO A 22 25.71 -22.27 -23.50
C PRO A 22 24.43 -21.47 -23.31
N LEU A 23 24.41 -20.27 -23.89
CA LEU A 23 23.25 -19.38 -23.88
C LEU A 23 22.29 -19.73 -25.03
N PRO A 24 20.97 -19.56 -24.86
CA PRO A 24 20.05 -19.73 -25.98
C PRO A 24 20.23 -18.57 -27.00
N GLU A 25 20.15 -18.93 -28.28
CA GLU A 25 20.17 -17.97 -29.41
C GLU A 25 18.80 -18.09 -30.12
N PRO A 26 17.75 -17.46 -29.59
CA PRO A 26 16.40 -17.53 -30.15
C PRO A 26 16.32 -16.79 -31.49
N GLU A 27 15.54 -17.34 -32.42
CA GLU A 27 15.09 -16.58 -33.59
C GLU A 27 14.19 -15.43 -33.13
N VAL A 28 14.25 -14.28 -33.82
CA VAL A 28 13.46 -13.10 -33.47
C VAL A 28 12.48 -12.79 -34.60
N THR A 29 11.20 -12.75 -34.27
CA THR A 29 10.15 -12.19 -35.14
C THR A 29 9.66 -10.89 -34.53
N GLU A 30 9.69 -9.79 -35.28
CA GLU A 30 9.29 -8.48 -34.76
C GLU A 30 8.33 -7.74 -35.71
N GLY A 31 7.51 -6.88 -35.16
CA GLY A 31 6.60 -6.03 -35.91
C GLY A 31 5.26 -5.82 -35.22
N HIS A 32 4.41 -5.05 -35.89
CA HIS A 32 3.06 -4.76 -35.41
C HIS A 32 2.17 -5.99 -35.63
N GLY A 33 1.56 -6.51 -34.57
CA GLY A 33 0.74 -7.73 -34.61
C GLY A 33 1.55 -9.01 -34.85
N ALA A 34 2.87 -9.00 -34.60
CA ALA A 34 3.77 -10.15 -34.82
C ALA A 34 3.32 -11.43 -34.08
N ARG A 35 2.59 -11.29 -32.94
CA ARG A 35 2.01 -12.43 -32.20
C ARG A 35 1.07 -13.31 -33.05
N GLY A 36 0.50 -12.76 -34.11
CA GLY A 36 -0.32 -13.53 -35.08
C GLY A 36 0.47 -14.55 -35.88
N GLN A 37 1.81 -14.56 -35.84
CA GLN A 37 2.67 -15.52 -36.53
C GLN A 37 3.00 -16.76 -35.67
N ILE A 38 2.60 -16.78 -34.41
CA ILE A 38 3.00 -17.84 -33.44
C ILE A 38 2.55 -19.23 -33.87
N GLY A 39 1.36 -19.38 -34.46
CA GLY A 39 0.90 -20.63 -34.99
C GLY A 39 1.83 -21.20 -36.11
N GLY A 40 2.29 -20.32 -37.02
CA GLY A 40 3.28 -20.65 -38.04
C GLY A 40 4.64 -21.06 -37.46
N ILE A 41 5.11 -20.32 -36.39
CA ILE A 41 6.33 -20.63 -35.66
C ILE A 41 6.23 -22.03 -35.03
N CYS A 42 5.11 -22.31 -34.34
CA CYS A 42 4.87 -23.63 -33.73
C CYS A 42 4.82 -24.76 -34.77
N ALA A 43 4.13 -24.56 -35.91
CA ALA A 43 4.04 -25.54 -36.98
C ALA A 43 5.41 -25.82 -37.62
N ALA A 44 6.23 -24.78 -37.85
CA ALA A 44 7.58 -24.92 -38.39
C ALA A 44 8.50 -25.73 -37.47
N ASN A 45 8.28 -25.65 -36.14
CA ASN A 45 9.01 -26.41 -35.13
C ASN A 45 8.39 -27.82 -34.86
N GLY A 46 7.29 -28.16 -35.53
CA GLY A 46 6.67 -29.47 -35.43
C GLY A 46 5.84 -29.67 -34.14
N PHE A 47 5.51 -28.62 -33.39
CA PHE A 47 4.67 -28.74 -32.21
C PHE A 47 3.21 -28.93 -32.56
N ARG A 48 2.54 -29.82 -31.81
CA ARG A 48 1.12 -30.14 -31.97
C ARG A 48 0.29 -29.72 -30.75
N GLN A 49 0.93 -29.61 -29.56
CA GLN A 49 0.31 -29.30 -28.31
C GLN A 49 1.16 -28.25 -27.54
N VAL A 50 0.58 -27.09 -27.23
CA VAL A 50 1.31 -26.00 -26.54
C VAL A 50 0.57 -25.52 -25.33
N LEU A 51 1.31 -24.92 -24.36
CA LEU A 51 0.73 -24.20 -23.22
C LEU A 51 0.97 -22.72 -23.40
N VAL A 52 -0.11 -21.92 -23.49
CA VAL A 52 -0.05 -20.46 -23.44
C VAL A 52 -0.14 -20.03 -21.98
N VAL A 53 0.86 -19.31 -21.50
CA VAL A 53 0.92 -18.81 -20.13
C VAL A 53 0.88 -17.29 -20.14
N THR A 54 -0.04 -16.71 -19.39
CA THR A 54 -0.20 -15.26 -19.28
C THR A 54 -0.65 -14.86 -17.87
N ASP A 55 -0.76 -13.56 -17.61
CA ASP A 55 -1.33 -13.03 -16.37
C ASP A 55 -2.82 -12.69 -16.51
N ARG A 56 -3.48 -12.47 -15.37
CA ARG A 56 -4.92 -12.16 -15.34
C ARG A 56 -5.26 -10.86 -16.04
N THR A 57 -4.38 -9.86 -15.96
CA THR A 57 -4.63 -8.54 -16.56
C THR A 57 -4.65 -8.62 -18.07
N LEU A 58 -3.60 -9.22 -18.67
CA LEU A 58 -3.51 -9.40 -20.12
C LEU A 58 -4.64 -10.30 -20.64
N SER A 59 -4.99 -11.36 -19.89
CA SER A 59 -6.10 -12.23 -20.21
C SER A 59 -7.44 -11.49 -20.19
N SER A 60 -7.68 -10.61 -19.21
CA SER A 60 -8.89 -9.77 -19.16
C SER A 60 -8.98 -8.80 -20.35
N MET A 61 -7.84 -8.37 -20.88
CA MET A 61 -7.75 -7.53 -22.09
C MET A 61 -7.84 -8.35 -23.39
N GLY A 62 -7.80 -9.67 -23.30
CA GLY A 62 -7.93 -10.59 -24.43
C GLY A 62 -6.70 -10.65 -25.35
N TYR A 63 -5.51 -10.37 -24.83
CA TYR A 63 -4.26 -10.36 -25.61
C TYR A 63 -3.87 -11.73 -26.15
N GLU A 64 -4.27 -12.82 -25.47
CA GLU A 64 -4.08 -14.19 -25.93
C GLU A 64 -4.93 -14.57 -27.14
N LYS A 65 -6.00 -13.80 -27.48
CA LYS A 65 -6.92 -14.17 -28.58
C LYS A 65 -6.22 -14.28 -29.92
N ALA A 66 -5.38 -13.31 -30.28
CA ALA A 66 -4.64 -13.34 -31.54
C ALA A 66 -3.67 -14.53 -31.63
N ILE A 67 -3.09 -14.93 -30.48
CA ILE A 67 -2.27 -16.14 -30.38
C ILE A 67 -3.13 -17.39 -30.59
N ALA A 68 -4.28 -17.46 -29.91
CA ALA A 68 -5.22 -18.57 -30.02
C ALA A 68 -5.73 -18.73 -31.46
N GLU A 69 -6.16 -17.66 -32.13
CA GLU A 69 -6.58 -17.62 -33.52
C GLU A 69 -5.46 -18.12 -34.48
N SER A 70 -4.23 -17.70 -34.22
CA SER A 70 -3.06 -18.14 -34.99
C SER A 70 -2.76 -19.64 -34.81
N LEU A 71 -2.91 -20.16 -33.58
CA LEU A 71 -2.75 -21.59 -33.26
C LEU A 71 -3.87 -22.43 -33.92
N ASP A 72 -5.14 -21.95 -33.80
CA ASP A 72 -6.29 -22.59 -34.45
C ASP A 72 -6.11 -22.68 -35.97
N ALA A 73 -5.67 -21.58 -36.61
CA ALA A 73 -5.39 -21.52 -38.03
C ALA A 73 -4.27 -22.52 -38.47
N ALA A 74 -3.31 -22.81 -37.60
CA ALA A 74 -2.24 -23.76 -37.82
C ALA A 74 -2.62 -25.18 -37.41
N GLY A 75 -3.79 -25.42 -36.84
CA GLY A 75 -4.24 -26.75 -36.39
C GLY A 75 -3.47 -27.27 -35.17
N ILE A 76 -3.01 -26.36 -34.28
CA ILE A 76 -2.26 -26.68 -33.09
C ILE A 76 -3.18 -26.65 -31.91
N GLU A 77 -3.21 -27.70 -31.10
CA GLU A 77 -3.95 -27.76 -29.87
C GLU A 77 -3.23 -26.95 -28.75
N TYR A 78 -4.00 -26.26 -27.92
CA TYR A 78 -3.42 -25.47 -26.85
C TYR A 78 -4.26 -25.48 -25.58
N ALA A 79 -3.60 -25.22 -24.46
CA ALA A 79 -4.25 -24.89 -23.18
C ALA A 79 -3.76 -23.52 -22.73
N ILE A 80 -4.61 -22.82 -21.97
CA ILE A 80 -4.25 -21.50 -21.40
C ILE A 80 -4.10 -21.63 -19.90
N PHE A 81 -3.01 -21.06 -19.35
CA PHE A 81 -2.78 -20.86 -17.93
C PHE A 81 -2.62 -19.36 -17.67
N ASN A 82 -3.66 -18.75 -17.07
CA ASN A 82 -3.75 -17.32 -16.78
C ASN A 82 -3.83 -17.03 -15.26
N GLY A 83 -3.28 -17.93 -14.45
CA GLY A 83 -3.36 -17.85 -12.99
C GLY A 83 -2.38 -16.88 -12.33
N ILE A 84 -1.44 -16.27 -13.09
CA ILE A 84 -0.42 -15.37 -12.55
C ILE A 84 -1.06 -13.99 -12.29
N ASN A 85 -0.83 -13.42 -11.09
CA ASN A 85 -1.34 -12.08 -10.73
C ASN A 85 -0.35 -11.25 -9.89
N SER A 86 0.87 -11.73 -9.71
CA SER A 86 1.92 -11.07 -8.92
C SER A 86 3.31 -11.50 -9.39
N GLU A 87 4.34 -11.15 -8.63
CA GLU A 87 5.69 -11.68 -8.84
C GLU A 87 5.73 -13.21 -8.85
N PRO A 88 6.72 -13.85 -9.53
CA PRO A 88 6.83 -15.29 -9.62
C PRO A 88 6.89 -15.97 -8.25
N THR A 89 6.10 -17.01 -8.04
CA THR A 89 6.07 -17.78 -6.80
C THR A 89 6.19 -19.28 -7.07
N VAL A 90 6.65 -20.03 -6.07
CA VAL A 90 6.68 -21.50 -6.11
C VAL A 90 5.28 -22.07 -6.44
N ALA A 91 4.22 -21.46 -5.93
CA ALA A 91 2.85 -21.89 -6.18
C ALA A 91 2.43 -21.76 -7.65
N TYR A 92 2.79 -20.67 -8.33
CA TYR A 92 2.52 -20.50 -9.77
C TYR A 92 3.30 -21.49 -10.61
N ILE A 93 4.56 -21.73 -10.26
CA ILE A 93 5.41 -22.72 -10.95
C ILE A 93 4.79 -24.12 -10.86
N GLU A 94 4.36 -24.56 -9.67
CA GLU A 94 3.71 -25.86 -9.49
C GLU A 94 2.36 -25.96 -10.20
N ALA A 95 1.55 -24.90 -10.19
CA ALA A 95 0.28 -24.87 -10.90
C ALA A 95 0.48 -24.94 -12.43
N GLY A 96 1.40 -24.13 -12.96
CA GLY A 96 1.74 -24.13 -14.38
C GLY A 96 2.37 -25.47 -14.83
N ARG A 97 3.25 -26.07 -14.01
CA ARG A 97 3.81 -27.41 -14.26
C ARG A 97 2.72 -28.48 -14.38
N ARG A 98 1.78 -28.51 -13.44
CA ARG A 98 0.64 -29.44 -13.52
C ARG A 98 -0.13 -29.25 -14.82
N LYS A 99 -0.44 -28.01 -15.17
CA LYS A 99 -1.19 -27.68 -16.38
C LYS A 99 -0.43 -28.11 -17.66
N ALA A 100 0.89 -27.87 -17.72
CA ALA A 100 1.74 -28.29 -18.83
C ALA A 100 1.78 -29.83 -19.00
N VAL A 101 1.87 -30.57 -17.90
CA VAL A 101 1.86 -32.04 -17.92
C VAL A 101 0.46 -32.56 -18.29
N GLU A 102 -0.61 -31.99 -17.75
CA GLU A 102 -2.00 -32.39 -18.05
C GLU A 102 -2.35 -32.23 -19.52
N CYS A 103 -1.94 -31.14 -20.16
CA CYS A 103 -2.19 -30.95 -21.59
C CYS A 103 -1.13 -31.58 -22.51
N GLY A 104 -0.08 -32.16 -21.95
CA GLY A 104 0.97 -32.75 -22.75
C GLY A 104 1.79 -31.75 -23.58
N ALA A 105 2.03 -30.55 -22.99
CA ALA A 105 2.69 -29.44 -23.67
C ALA A 105 4.09 -29.83 -24.20
N GLU A 106 4.31 -29.62 -25.48
CA GLU A 106 5.60 -29.79 -26.18
C GLU A 106 6.40 -28.48 -26.16
N CYS A 107 5.71 -27.33 -26.04
CA CYS A 107 6.27 -25.98 -25.98
C CYS A 107 5.44 -25.10 -25.04
N ILE A 108 6.07 -24.08 -24.44
CA ILE A 108 5.40 -23.04 -23.64
C ILE A 108 5.51 -21.71 -24.40
N ILE A 109 4.37 -21.03 -24.56
CA ILE A 109 4.29 -19.67 -25.10
C ILE A 109 4.09 -18.74 -23.89
N ALA A 110 5.09 -17.90 -23.60
CA ALA A 110 5.09 -16.98 -22.47
C ALA A 110 4.64 -15.59 -22.94
N LEU A 111 3.36 -15.25 -22.74
CA LEU A 111 2.79 -13.93 -23.08
C LEU A 111 2.71 -13.07 -21.82
N GLY A 112 3.62 -12.11 -21.68
CA GLY A 112 3.59 -11.22 -20.50
C GLY A 112 4.86 -10.44 -20.26
N GLY A 113 4.94 -9.80 -19.10
CA GLY A 113 6.15 -9.13 -18.61
C GLY A 113 7.13 -10.12 -17.93
N GLY A 114 8.17 -9.59 -17.31
CA GLY A 114 9.22 -10.36 -16.63
C GLY A 114 8.68 -11.45 -15.68
N SER A 115 7.66 -11.14 -14.90
CA SER A 115 7.04 -12.08 -13.94
C SER A 115 6.46 -13.33 -14.64
N VAL A 116 5.80 -13.13 -15.78
CA VAL A 116 5.26 -14.26 -16.57
C VAL A 116 6.40 -15.07 -17.16
N MET A 117 7.40 -14.41 -17.76
CA MET A 117 8.53 -15.07 -18.40
C MET A 117 9.36 -15.88 -17.41
N ASP A 118 9.69 -15.30 -16.26
CA ASP A 118 10.44 -16.01 -15.23
C ASP A 118 9.67 -17.21 -14.67
N THR A 119 8.35 -17.06 -14.49
CA THR A 119 7.50 -18.21 -14.13
C THR A 119 7.55 -19.29 -15.21
N CYS A 120 7.48 -18.92 -16.51
CA CYS A 120 7.52 -19.86 -17.64
C CYS A 120 8.86 -20.59 -17.76
N LYS A 121 9.98 -19.89 -17.56
CA LYS A 121 11.32 -20.50 -17.52
C LYS A 121 11.39 -21.60 -16.45
N MET A 122 10.87 -21.31 -15.25
CA MET A 122 10.83 -22.27 -14.15
C MET A 122 9.84 -23.41 -14.40
N ILE A 123 8.68 -23.16 -15.03
CA ILE A 123 7.74 -24.21 -15.46
C ILE A 123 8.43 -25.12 -16.47
N ALA A 124 9.04 -24.55 -17.51
CA ALA A 124 9.72 -25.31 -18.58
C ALA A 124 10.84 -26.23 -18.05
N ALA A 125 11.63 -25.71 -17.09
CA ALA A 125 12.65 -26.50 -16.41
C ALA A 125 12.03 -27.58 -15.50
N SER A 126 10.98 -27.24 -14.73
CA SER A 126 10.35 -28.14 -13.75
C SER A 126 9.65 -29.35 -14.40
N VAL A 127 9.10 -29.21 -15.61
CA VAL A 127 8.47 -30.31 -16.35
C VAL A 127 9.50 -31.40 -16.67
N LYS A 128 10.74 -31.01 -16.96
CA LYS A 128 11.84 -31.96 -17.21
C LYS A 128 12.42 -32.58 -15.93
N MET A 129 12.07 -32.07 -14.80
CA MET A 129 12.52 -32.53 -13.48
C MET A 129 11.33 -32.95 -12.57
N PRO A 130 10.48 -33.90 -12.97
CA PRO A 130 9.19 -34.18 -12.33
C PRO A 130 9.31 -34.71 -10.89
N LYS A 131 10.48 -35.20 -10.49
CA LYS A 131 10.74 -35.71 -9.14
C LYS A 131 11.17 -34.63 -8.14
N LEU A 132 11.51 -33.44 -8.62
CA LEU A 132 11.94 -32.31 -7.77
C LEU A 132 10.76 -31.39 -7.51
N PRO A 133 10.40 -31.10 -6.24
CA PRO A 133 9.48 -30.02 -5.89
C PRO A 133 9.99 -28.66 -6.40
N ALA A 134 9.10 -27.76 -6.84
CA ALA A 134 9.52 -26.47 -7.39
C ALA A 134 10.37 -25.62 -6.42
N LYS A 135 10.14 -25.74 -5.11
CA LYS A 135 10.96 -25.05 -4.10
C LYS A 135 12.43 -25.49 -4.07
N MET A 136 12.73 -26.70 -4.53
CA MET A 136 14.10 -27.20 -4.65
C MET A 136 14.78 -26.76 -5.95
N LEU A 137 14.06 -26.12 -6.85
CA LEU A 137 14.60 -25.56 -8.09
C LEU A 137 15.20 -24.14 -7.87
N LEU A 138 15.03 -23.55 -6.70
CA LEU A 138 15.56 -22.22 -6.37
C LEU A 138 17.05 -22.28 -5.99
N LEU A 139 17.84 -22.93 -6.79
CA LEU A 139 19.30 -22.96 -6.68
C LEU A 139 19.91 -21.83 -7.50
N LYS A 140 20.98 -21.21 -7.00
CA LYS A 140 21.66 -20.12 -7.71
C LYS A 140 22.06 -20.50 -9.15
N PHE A 141 22.50 -21.71 -9.37
CA PHE A 141 22.75 -22.31 -10.68
C PHE A 141 21.99 -23.63 -10.73
N LEU A 142 21.00 -23.71 -11.60
CA LEU A 142 20.16 -24.89 -11.77
C LEU A 142 20.46 -25.57 -13.13
N PRO A 143 21.21 -26.69 -13.15
CA PRO A 143 21.34 -27.47 -14.33
C PRO A 143 20.02 -28.18 -14.66
N VAL A 144 19.58 -28.08 -15.90
CA VAL A 144 18.38 -28.75 -16.42
C VAL A 144 18.82 -29.92 -17.34
N PRO A 145 18.86 -31.16 -16.84
CA PRO A 145 19.34 -32.32 -17.61
C PRO A 145 18.50 -32.55 -18.86
N GLY A 146 19.15 -32.52 -20.02
CA GLY A 146 18.46 -32.71 -21.32
C GLY A 146 17.73 -31.46 -21.82
N GLY A 147 17.95 -30.31 -21.19
CA GLY A 147 17.32 -29.04 -21.55
C GLY A 147 15.90 -28.87 -21.02
N SER A 148 15.40 -27.64 -20.97
CA SER A 148 14.01 -27.35 -20.61
C SER A 148 13.04 -27.69 -21.75
N LEU A 149 11.72 -27.59 -21.51
CA LEU A 149 10.78 -27.47 -22.61
C LEU A 149 11.13 -26.25 -23.49
N PRO A 150 10.91 -26.32 -24.82
CA PRO A 150 11.02 -25.15 -25.67
C PRO A 150 10.14 -24.01 -25.20
N LEU A 151 10.66 -22.77 -25.30
CA LEU A 151 9.97 -21.54 -24.96
C LEU A 151 9.88 -20.62 -26.16
N ILE A 152 8.69 -20.06 -26.39
CA ILE A 152 8.46 -18.92 -27.26
C ILE A 152 8.07 -17.76 -26.38
N ASN A 153 8.91 -16.74 -26.30
CA ASN A 153 8.68 -15.57 -25.40
C ASN A 153 8.07 -14.40 -26.17
N VAL A 154 6.98 -13.84 -25.61
CA VAL A 154 6.19 -12.75 -26.19
C VAL A 154 6.05 -11.64 -25.14
N PRO A 155 7.04 -10.70 -25.06
CA PRO A 155 7.05 -9.66 -24.06
C PRO A 155 5.90 -8.65 -24.24
N SER A 156 5.24 -8.30 -23.13
CA SER A 156 4.25 -7.23 -23.08
C SER A 156 4.77 -5.94 -22.43
N THR A 157 6.03 -5.95 -21.99
CA THR A 157 6.74 -4.81 -21.42
C THR A 157 8.12 -4.68 -22.06
N ALA A 158 8.58 -3.45 -22.26
CA ALA A 158 9.90 -3.16 -22.82
C ALA A 158 10.84 -2.69 -21.69
N GLY A 159 11.38 -3.63 -20.91
CA GLY A 159 12.20 -3.30 -19.75
C GLY A 159 13.18 -4.40 -19.37
N THR A 160 12.71 -5.48 -18.79
CA THR A 160 13.53 -6.50 -18.14
C THR A 160 14.46 -7.31 -19.06
N GLY A 161 14.18 -7.37 -20.37
CA GLY A 161 14.89 -8.27 -21.29
C GLY A 161 14.75 -9.76 -20.95
N ALA A 162 13.76 -10.11 -20.10
CA ALA A 162 13.56 -11.48 -19.62
C ALA A 162 13.29 -12.48 -20.75
N GLU A 163 12.89 -12.01 -21.91
CA GLU A 163 12.64 -12.85 -23.10
C GLU A 163 13.87 -13.55 -23.61
N VAL A 164 15.08 -13.03 -23.35
CA VAL A 164 16.35 -13.61 -23.78
C VAL A 164 17.24 -14.08 -22.64
N THR A 165 16.97 -13.65 -21.40
CA THR A 165 17.83 -13.99 -20.25
C THR A 165 17.64 -15.42 -19.75
N VAL A 166 18.73 -16.03 -19.27
CA VAL A 166 18.72 -17.37 -18.63
C VAL A 166 18.43 -17.28 -17.11
N GLY A 167 18.38 -16.09 -16.57
CA GLY A 167 18.02 -15.82 -15.17
C GLY A 167 16.51 -15.85 -14.95
N ALA A 168 16.08 -16.25 -13.76
CA ALA A 168 14.71 -16.11 -13.26
C ALA A 168 14.73 -15.66 -11.81
N VAL A 169 13.88 -14.69 -11.45
CA VAL A 169 13.72 -14.19 -10.08
C VAL A 169 12.40 -14.70 -9.53
N VAL A 170 12.43 -15.45 -8.42
CA VAL A 170 11.27 -16.11 -7.82
C VAL A 170 11.20 -15.81 -6.33
N LEU A 171 10.01 -15.54 -5.81
CA LEU A 171 9.76 -15.46 -4.38
C LEU A 171 9.74 -16.85 -3.76
N ASN A 172 10.57 -17.07 -2.74
CA ASN A 172 10.55 -18.31 -1.98
C ASN A 172 9.34 -18.34 -1.00
N GLU A 173 9.18 -19.44 -0.24
CA GLU A 173 8.07 -19.63 0.71
C GLU A 173 8.08 -18.58 1.84
N GLN A 174 9.19 -17.86 2.07
CA GLN A 174 9.35 -16.78 3.06
C GLN A 174 9.12 -15.39 2.45
N GLY A 175 8.75 -15.29 1.16
CA GLY A 175 8.56 -14.03 0.46
C GLY A 175 9.87 -13.31 0.08
N VAL A 176 11.02 -13.99 0.16
CA VAL A 176 12.32 -13.44 -0.21
C VAL A 176 12.60 -13.74 -1.69
N LYS A 177 13.09 -12.73 -2.44
CA LYS A 177 13.52 -12.88 -3.84
C LYS A 177 14.75 -13.75 -3.93
N SER A 178 14.69 -14.78 -4.78
CA SER A 178 15.80 -15.68 -5.09
C SER A 178 16.04 -15.67 -6.60
N SER A 179 17.24 -15.32 -7.02
CA SER A 179 17.63 -15.40 -8.42
C SER A 179 18.25 -16.76 -8.73
N THR A 180 17.82 -17.37 -9.83
CA THR A 180 18.26 -18.67 -10.32
C THR A 180 18.73 -18.54 -11.75
N VAL A 181 19.92 -19.05 -12.08
CA VAL A 181 20.42 -19.15 -13.45
C VAL A 181 20.15 -20.57 -13.96
N LEU A 182 19.39 -20.70 -15.05
CA LEU A 182 18.95 -21.97 -15.63
C LEU A 182 19.92 -22.43 -16.71
N ILE A 183 20.75 -23.41 -16.39
CA ILE A 183 21.72 -23.99 -17.34
C ILE A 183 20.99 -25.05 -18.21
N GLY A 184 20.88 -24.78 -19.51
CA GLY A 184 20.12 -25.61 -20.44
C GLY A 184 18.67 -25.14 -20.65
N LEU A 185 18.41 -23.84 -20.36
CA LEU A 185 17.16 -23.20 -20.77
C LEU A 185 17.08 -23.16 -22.30
N ASN A 186 15.93 -23.53 -22.86
CA ASN A 186 15.73 -23.65 -24.31
C ASN A 186 14.70 -22.61 -24.81
N VAL A 187 15.12 -21.36 -24.95
CA VAL A 187 14.33 -20.32 -25.63
C VAL A 187 14.62 -20.42 -27.10
N ILE A 188 13.60 -20.82 -27.89
CA ILE A 188 13.76 -21.06 -29.34
C ILE A 188 13.33 -19.85 -30.16
N HIS A 189 12.42 -19.00 -29.63
CA HIS A 189 11.89 -17.87 -30.37
C HIS A 189 11.49 -16.74 -29.46
N VAL A 190 11.71 -15.49 -29.90
CA VAL A 190 11.21 -14.25 -29.28
C VAL A 190 10.32 -13.56 -30.30
N VAL A 191 9.13 -13.16 -29.87
CA VAL A 191 8.18 -12.41 -30.69
C VAL A 191 7.99 -11.01 -30.10
N LEU A 192 8.62 -10.00 -30.71
CA LEU A 192 8.48 -8.60 -30.31
C LEU A 192 7.28 -7.98 -31.05
N ASP A 193 6.18 -7.81 -30.32
CA ASP A 193 4.96 -7.21 -30.82
C ASP A 193 4.68 -5.88 -30.12
N SER A 194 4.90 -4.78 -30.83
CA SER A 194 4.73 -3.43 -30.28
C SER A 194 3.30 -3.15 -29.80
N GLU A 195 2.28 -3.76 -30.39
CA GLU A 195 0.88 -3.58 -29.97
C GLU A 195 0.62 -4.06 -28.52
N LEU A 196 1.42 -4.99 -28.02
CA LEU A 196 1.28 -5.48 -26.65
C LEU A 196 1.69 -4.45 -25.59
N THR A 197 2.45 -3.43 -25.97
CA THR A 197 2.99 -2.42 -25.05
C THR A 197 2.21 -1.09 -25.06
N ILE A 198 1.28 -0.87 -26.00
CA ILE A 198 0.55 0.40 -26.19
C ILE A 198 -0.26 0.78 -24.95
N HIS A 199 -0.93 -0.20 -24.32
CA HIS A 199 -1.80 0.06 -23.18
C HIS A 199 -1.07 0.05 -21.83
N ALA A 200 0.26 -0.04 -21.82
CA ALA A 200 1.03 0.10 -20.59
C ALA A 200 0.92 1.54 -20.06
N PRO A 201 0.58 1.74 -18.78
CA PRO A 201 0.54 3.08 -18.19
C PRO A 201 1.85 3.83 -18.38
N GLN A 202 1.80 5.15 -18.58
CA GLN A 202 2.99 5.98 -18.82
C GLN A 202 4.09 5.76 -17.78
N LYS A 203 3.73 5.70 -16.49
CA LYS A 203 4.67 5.46 -15.40
C LYS A 203 5.34 4.08 -15.50
N VAL A 204 4.61 3.05 -15.92
CA VAL A 204 5.14 1.69 -16.15
C VAL A 204 6.08 1.70 -17.35
N THR A 205 5.70 2.36 -18.43
CA THR A 205 6.54 2.51 -19.62
C THR A 205 7.88 3.19 -19.29
N ALA A 206 7.84 4.30 -18.56
CA ALA A 206 9.04 5.03 -18.14
C ALA A 206 9.92 4.18 -17.22
N ALA A 207 9.35 3.53 -16.22
CA ALA A 207 10.07 2.67 -15.28
C ALA A 207 10.74 1.48 -15.97
N CYS A 208 10.04 0.81 -16.92
CA CYS A 208 10.61 -0.26 -17.73
C CYS A 208 11.74 0.26 -18.63
N GLY A 209 11.57 1.44 -19.24
CA GLY A 209 12.61 2.04 -20.08
C GLY A 209 13.88 2.38 -19.28
N MET A 210 13.76 2.85 -18.03
CA MET A 210 14.92 3.06 -17.14
C MET A 210 15.62 1.74 -16.78
N ASP A 211 14.87 0.68 -16.60
CA ASP A 211 15.40 -0.66 -16.36
C ASP A 211 16.22 -1.16 -17.56
N ALA A 212 15.64 -1.10 -18.76
CA ALA A 212 16.36 -1.44 -20.01
C ALA A 212 17.61 -0.57 -20.20
N LEU A 213 17.54 0.73 -19.88
CA LEU A 213 18.70 1.64 -19.96
C LEU A 213 19.81 1.19 -19.01
N SER A 214 19.46 0.84 -17.77
CA SER A 214 20.45 0.39 -16.80
C SER A 214 21.13 -0.91 -17.23
N HIS A 215 20.38 -1.87 -17.81
CA HIS A 215 20.92 -3.09 -18.37
C HIS A 215 21.96 -2.82 -19.46
N CYS A 216 21.64 -1.96 -20.42
CA CYS A 216 22.53 -1.59 -21.50
C CYS A 216 23.78 -0.85 -21.00
N ILE A 217 23.63 0.09 -20.07
CA ILE A 217 24.78 0.85 -19.50
C ILE A 217 25.67 -0.08 -18.67
N GLU A 218 25.11 -0.88 -17.77
CA GLU A 218 25.86 -1.78 -16.90
C GLU A 218 26.58 -2.86 -17.72
N GLY A 219 25.95 -3.36 -18.78
CA GLY A 219 26.59 -4.22 -19.76
C GLY A 219 27.81 -3.54 -20.41
N ALA A 220 27.66 -2.34 -20.95
CA ALA A 220 28.73 -1.61 -21.60
C ALA A 220 29.91 -1.29 -20.68
N VAL A 221 29.68 -1.06 -19.37
CA VAL A 221 30.74 -0.70 -18.41
C VAL A 221 31.30 -1.90 -17.63
N SER A 222 30.78 -3.11 -17.84
CA SER A 222 31.25 -4.32 -17.15
C SER A 222 32.76 -4.52 -17.20
N ASP A 223 33.37 -5.12 -16.16
CA ASP A 223 34.83 -5.46 -16.09
C ASP A 223 35.16 -6.81 -16.74
N THR A 224 34.17 -7.49 -17.35
CA THR A 224 34.41 -8.71 -18.13
C THR A 224 34.97 -8.39 -19.51
N GLU A 225 35.69 -9.36 -20.11
CA GLU A 225 36.02 -9.28 -21.55
C GLU A 225 34.68 -9.38 -22.32
N VAL A 226 34.29 -8.25 -22.89
CA VAL A 226 33.03 -8.10 -23.63
C VAL A 226 33.29 -8.46 -25.08
N ASP A 227 32.47 -9.35 -25.66
CA ASP A 227 32.48 -9.59 -27.09
C ASP A 227 32.08 -8.30 -27.84
N GLN A 228 32.60 -8.11 -29.05
CA GLN A 228 32.30 -6.95 -29.89
C GLN A 228 30.81 -6.83 -30.19
N GLU A 229 30.13 -7.95 -30.38
CA GLU A 229 28.70 -7.96 -30.66
C GLU A 229 27.88 -7.56 -29.43
N ASP A 230 28.17 -8.09 -28.24
CA ASP A 230 27.53 -7.73 -26.99
C ASP A 230 27.74 -6.24 -26.65
N MET A 231 28.94 -5.73 -26.89
CA MET A 231 29.23 -4.30 -26.74
C MET A 231 28.37 -3.46 -27.71
N ARG A 232 28.26 -3.90 -28.97
CA ARG A 232 27.45 -3.22 -29.97
C ARG A 232 25.97 -3.21 -29.56
N LEU A 233 25.42 -4.33 -29.09
CA LEU A 233 24.05 -4.40 -28.59
C LEU A 233 23.82 -3.45 -27.41
N SER A 234 24.75 -3.39 -26.45
CA SER A 234 24.70 -2.46 -25.33
C SER A 234 24.66 -1.00 -25.79
N LEU A 235 25.52 -0.63 -26.73
CA LEU A 235 25.60 0.74 -27.26
C LEU A 235 24.34 1.11 -28.07
N ASP A 236 23.88 0.22 -28.96
CA ASP A 236 22.67 0.41 -29.77
C ASP A 236 21.44 0.51 -28.87
N GLY A 237 21.35 -0.31 -27.81
CA GLY A 237 20.27 -0.26 -26.83
C GLY A 237 20.18 1.08 -26.12
N VAL A 238 21.29 1.64 -25.64
CA VAL A 238 21.32 2.96 -25.02
C VAL A 238 20.83 4.02 -26.01
N LYS A 239 21.31 3.99 -27.25
CA LYS A 239 20.91 4.94 -28.29
C LYS A 239 19.40 4.88 -28.56
N LEU A 240 18.85 3.66 -28.78
CA LEU A 240 17.40 3.46 -29.01
C LEU A 240 16.56 4.02 -27.85
N ILE A 241 16.99 3.81 -26.60
CA ILE A 241 16.26 4.29 -25.42
C ILE A 241 16.32 5.82 -25.35
N LEU A 242 17.49 6.45 -25.53
CA LEU A 242 17.61 7.90 -25.52
C LEU A 242 16.71 8.58 -26.58
N GLU A 243 16.56 7.93 -27.75
CA GLU A 243 15.76 8.46 -28.85
C GLU A 243 14.25 8.21 -28.69
N ASN A 244 13.84 7.05 -28.13
CA ASN A 244 12.46 6.59 -28.20
C ASN A 244 11.71 6.60 -26.87
N LEU A 245 12.37 6.50 -25.72
CA LEU A 245 11.68 6.52 -24.42
C LEU A 245 10.92 7.84 -24.17
N PRO A 246 11.45 9.01 -24.48
CA PRO A 246 10.68 10.27 -24.40
C PRO A 246 9.45 10.25 -25.31
N VAL A 247 9.61 9.67 -26.53
CA VAL A 247 8.52 9.60 -27.50
C VAL A 247 7.38 8.73 -26.98
N VAL A 248 7.65 7.52 -26.49
CA VAL A 248 6.60 6.61 -25.99
C VAL A 248 5.99 7.05 -24.66
N THR A 249 6.65 7.93 -23.91
CA THR A 249 6.07 8.53 -22.70
C THR A 249 5.16 9.70 -23.03
N GLU A 250 5.48 10.50 -24.04
CA GLU A 250 4.65 11.61 -24.50
C GLU A 250 3.51 11.14 -25.42
N LYS A 251 3.80 10.17 -26.33
CA LYS A 251 2.90 9.62 -27.32
C LYS A 251 2.83 8.10 -27.17
N PRO A 252 2.00 7.59 -26.26
CA PRO A 252 1.96 6.15 -25.96
C PRO A 252 1.56 5.25 -27.12
N ASP A 253 0.92 5.80 -28.13
CA ASP A 253 0.44 5.13 -29.34
C ASP A 253 1.42 5.16 -30.53
N ASP A 254 2.60 5.74 -30.35
CA ASP A 254 3.67 5.66 -31.36
C ASP A 254 4.24 4.24 -31.43
N ILE A 255 3.71 3.49 -32.37
CA ILE A 255 3.92 2.05 -32.51
C ILE A 255 5.36 1.68 -32.95
N ASP A 256 5.99 2.57 -33.73
CA ASP A 256 7.39 2.38 -34.17
C ASP A 256 8.36 2.64 -33.02
N ALA A 257 8.14 3.70 -32.24
CA ALA A 257 8.92 3.95 -31.03
C ALA A 257 8.71 2.83 -30.00
N ARG A 258 7.51 2.27 -29.86
CA ARG A 258 7.24 1.08 -29.02
C ARG A 258 8.08 -0.12 -29.47
N LEU A 259 8.16 -0.39 -30.77
CA LEU A 259 8.96 -1.48 -31.30
C LEU A 259 10.47 -1.25 -31.04
N ALA A 260 10.94 -0.01 -31.21
CA ALA A 260 12.31 0.35 -30.88
C ALA A 260 12.64 0.10 -29.39
N MET A 261 11.71 0.42 -28.50
CA MET A 261 11.86 0.13 -27.05
C MET A 261 11.88 -1.38 -26.76
N CYS A 262 11.06 -2.20 -27.44
CA CYS A 262 11.11 -3.65 -27.30
C CYS A 262 12.48 -4.22 -27.73
N ARG A 263 13.03 -3.73 -28.85
CA ARG A 263 14.40 -4.09 -29.29
C ARG A 263 15.45 -3.70 -28.26
N ALA A 264 15.39 -2.47 -27.74
CA ALA A 264 16.33 -1.97 -26.75
C ALA A 264 16.30 -2.79 -25.45
N ALA A 265 15.10 -3.20 -24.98
CA ALA A 265 14.97 -4.06 -23.83
C ALA A 265 15.59 -5.46 -24.08
N MET A 266 15.36 -6.04 -25.25
CA MET A 266 16.00 -7.30 -25.67
C MET A 266 17.53 -7.18 -25.73
N TYR A 267 18.05 -6.07 -26.24
CA TYR A 267 19.50 -5.82 -26.27
C TYR A 267 20.09 -5.72 -24.86
N GLY A 268 19.40 -5.03 -23.94
CA GLY A 268 19.77 -5.00 -22.53
C GLY A 268 19.77 -6.40 -21.89
N GLY A 269 18.75 -7.21 -22.20
CA GLY A 269 18.70 -8.60 -21.75
C GLY A 269 19.86 -9.46 -22.25
N ASN A 270 20.24 -9.33 -23.53
CA ASN A 270 21.42 -10.00 -24.08
C ASN A 270 22.71 -9.52 -23.41
N ALA A 271 22.86 -8.20 -23.19
CA ALA A 271 24.02 -7.64 -22.52
C ALA A 271 24.21 -8.24 -21.12
N ILE A 272 23.17 -8.29 -20.29
CA ILE A 272 23.28 -8.84 -18.92
C ILE A 272 23.41 -10.37 -18.86
N ASN A 273 23.10 -11.10 -19.93
CA ASN A 273 23.34 -12.55 -19.99
C ASN A 273 24.82 -12.89 -19.93
N THR A 274 25.65 -12.09 -20.60
CA THR A 274 27.09 -12.33 -20.73
C THR A 274 27.91 -11.47 -19.78
N GLN A 275 27.48 -10.24 -19.54
CA GLN A 275 28.20 -9.23 -18.80
C GLN A 275 27.72 -9.06 -17.36
N LEU A 276 26.55 -9.65 -17.03
CA LEU A 276 25.86 -9.51 -15.75
C LEU A 276 25.41 -8.06 -15.48
N ALA A 277 24.59 -7.87 -14.47
CA ALA A 277 24.21 -6.53 -13.98
C ALA A 277 25.37 -5.88 -13.18
N GLY A 278 25.12 -4.73 -12.61
CA GLY A 278 26.11 -3.98 -11.82
C GLY A 278 25.55 -3.45 -10.50
N TYR A 279 26.16 -2.37 -10.02
CA TYR A 279 25.77 -1.79 -8.73
C TYR A 279 24.39 -1.10 -8.76
N VAL A 280 23.94 -0.56 -9.91
CA VAL A 280 22.58 0.00 -9.99
C VAL A 280 21.56 -1.04 -9.58
N HIS A 281 21.68 -2.27 -10.09
CA HIS A 281 20.83 -3.38 -9.74
C HIS A 281 21.03 -3.87 -8.30
N ALA A 282 22.29 -3.95 -7.80
CA ALA A 282 22.56 -4.37 -6.43
C ALA A 282 21.90 -3.44 -5.40
N PHE A 283 21.96 -2.14 -5.62
CA PHE A 283 21.26 -1.15 -4.79
C PHE A 283 19.75 -1.25 -4.96
N ALA A 284 19.26 -1.29 -6.21
CA ALA A 284 17.83 -1.32 -6.49
C ALA A 284 17.13 -2.57 -5.95
N HIS A 285 17.74 -3.75 -6.02
CA HIS A 285 17.20 -4.99 -5.43
C HIS A 285 17.10 -4.89 -3.91
N SER A 286 18.15 -4.37 -3.27
CA SER A 286 18.19 -4.25 -1.81
C SER A 286 17.16 -3.22 -1.30
N ILE A 287 17.08 -2.05 -1.96
CA ILE A 287 16.13 -0.98 -1.63
C ILE A 287 14.70 -1.43 -1.97
N GLY A 288 14.48 -1.95 -3.19
CA GLY A 288 13.17 -2.43 -3.63
C GLY A 288 12.63 -3.55 -2.75
N GLY A 289 13.49 -4.49 -2.34
CA GLY A 289 13.12 -5.57 -1.43
C GLY A 289 12.72 -5.09 -0.04
N LYS A 290 13.49 -4.15 0.54
CA LYS A 290 13.23 -3.63 1.89
C LYS A 290 12.00 -2.72 1.94
N TYR A 291 11.83 -1.85 0.95
CA TYR A 291 10.80 -0.79 0.98
C TYR A 291 9.61 -1.07 0.06
N HIS A 292 9.59 -2.23 -0.59
CA HIS A 292 8.57 -2.58 -1.59
C HIS A 292 8.42 -1.53 -2.71
N LEU A 293 9.54 -0.87 -3.06
CA LEU A 293 9.58 0.07 -4.16
C LEU A 293 9.57 -0.72 -5.49
N PRO A 294 8.73 -0.36 -6.47
CA PRO A 294 8.72 -1.00 -7.79
C PRO A 294 10.11 -1.00 -8.42
N HIS A 295 10.50 -2.10 -9.06
CA HIS A 295 11.87 -2.33 -9.52
C HIS A 295 12.42 -1.21 -10.39
N GLY A 296 11.69 -0.78 -11.45
CA GLY A 296 12.15 0.31 -12.31
C GLY A 296 12.20 1.68 -11.64
N GLU A 297 11.41 1.91 -10.56
CA GLU A 297 11.53 3.11 -9.72
C GLU A 297 12.80 3.03 -8.85
N ALA A 298 13.11 1.87 -8.28
CA ALA A 298 14.34 1.65 -7.52
C ALA A 298 15.60 1.79 -8.41
N ILE A 299 15.54 1.25 -9.64
CA ILE A 299 16.58 1.45 -10.66
C ILE A 299 16.78 2.93 -10.94
N SER A 300 15.71 3.67 -11.26
CA SER A 300 15.81 5.09 -11.57
C SER A 300 16.36 5.92 -10.41
N LEU A 301 15.95 5.61 -9.17
CA LEU A 301 16.47 6.25 -7.97
C LEU A 301 17.99 6.09 -7.83
N MET A 302 18.53 4.90 -8.16
CA MET A 302 19.94 4.58 -7.95
C MET A 302 20.81 4.82 -9.18
N LEU A 303 20.21 5.03 -10.36
CA LEU A 303 20.94 5.13 -11.63
C LEU A 303 22.00 6.25 -11.57
N MET A 304 21.60 7.50 -11.39
CA MET A 304 22.56 8.62 -11.40
C MET A 304 23.56 8.58 -10.26
N PRO A 305 23.19 8.31 -8.99
CA PRO A 305 24.16 8.20 -7.90
C PRO A 305 25.28 7.20 -8.16
N VAL A 306 24.93 6.03 -8.73
CA VAL A 306 25.93 5.00 -9.05
C VAL A 306 26.76 5.38 -10.26
N LEU A 307 26.16 5.87 -11.36
CA LEU A 307 26.92 6.25 -12.56
C LEU A 307 27.89 7.39 -12.27
N GLU A 308 27.49 8.39 -11.49
CA GLU A 308 28.36 9.50 -11.11
C GLU A 308 29.52 9.05 -10.21
N TYR A 309 29.24 8.17 -9.26
CA TYR A 309 30.28 7.61 -8.41
C TYR A 309 31.34 6.83 -9.21
N GLN A 310 30.92 6.14 -10.27
CA GLN A 310 31.80 5.34 -11.13
C GLN A 310 32.43 6.15 -12.27
N LYS A 311 32.15 7.43 -12.42
CA LYS A 311 32.54 8.27 -13.54
C LYS A 311 34.05 8.15 -13.89
N GLU A 312 34.93 8.26 -12.89
CA GLU A 312 36.39 8.19 -13.10
C GLU A 312 36.83 6.83 -13.65
N ALA A 313 36.28 5.74 -13.11
CA ALA A 313 36.62 4.38 -13.52
C ALA A 313 36.01 4.02 -14.89
N CYS A 314 34.85 4.59 -15.23
CA CYS A 314 34.12 4.31 -16.46
C CYS A 314 34.25 5.38 -17.52
N ARG A 315 35.12 6.39 -17.31
CA ARG A 315 35.29 7.59 -18.16
C ARG A 315 35.32 7.24 -19.64
N ASP A 316 36.23 6.36 -20.06
CA ASP A 316 36.44 6.04 -21.46
C ASP A 316 35.26 5.27 -22.06
N LYS A 317 34.57 4.44 -21.27
CA LYS A 317 33.35 3.73 -21.66
C LYS A 317 32.15 4.68 -21.77
N TYR A 318 31.99 5.63 -20.85
CA TYR A 318 30.96 6.68 -20.98
C TYR A 318 31.23 7.61 -22.17
N ALA A 319 32.48 7.90 -22.46
CA ALA A 319 32.85 8.65 -23.66
C ALA A 319 32.51 7.86 -24.94
N LEU A 320 32.71 6.54 -24.95
CA LEU A 320 32.29 5.68 -26.05
C LEU A 320 30.76 5.71 -26.25
N LEU A 321 30.00 5.60 -25.17
CA LEU A 321 28.52 5.72 -25.19
C LEU A 321 28.10 7.08 -25.74
N ALA A 322 28.71 8.17 -25.29
CA ALA A 322 28.41 9.50 -25.78
C ALA A 322 28.61 9.64 -27.28
N ARG A 323 29.73 9.15 -27.79
CA ARG A 323 30.08 9.21 -29.25
C ARG A 323 29.12 8.34 -30.06
N HIS A 324 28.84 7.13 -29.60
CA HIS A 324 27.94 6.22 -30.29
C HIS A 324 26.51 6.77 -30.37
N CYS A 325 26.04 7.42 -29.31
CA CYS A 325 24.74 8.07 -29.27
C CYS A 325 24.71 9.44 -30.00
N GLY A 326 25.81 9.91 -30.56
CA GLY A 326 25.88 11.21 -31.24
C GLY A 326 25.80 12.42 -30.30
N LEU A 327 26.05 12.22 -29.02
CA LEU A 327 26.05 13.29 -28.01
C LEU A 327 27.33 14.10 -28.01
N SER A 328 28.46 13.52 -28.50
CA SER A 328 29.74 14.17 -28.63
C SER A 328 30.41 13.78 -29.94
N GLY A 329 31.33 14.63 -30.42
CA GLY A 329 32.19 14.30 -31.55
C GLY A 329 33.36 13.37 -31.18
N ASP A 330 34.01 12.76 -32.20
CA ASP A 330 35.14 11.85 -32.00
C ASP A 330 36.34 12.54 -31.34
N ASP A 331 36.53 13.81 -31.62
CA ASP A 331 37.61 14.64 -31.08
C ASP A 331 37.33 15.21 -29.68
N THR A 332 36.16 15.01 -29.14
CA THR A 332 35.80 15.50 -27.78
C THR A 332 36.60 14.75 -26.73
N PRO A 333 37.28 15.47 -25.78
CA PRO A 333 37.99 14.83 -24.69
C PRO A 333 37.12 13.83 -23.91
N ALA A 334 37.70 12.71 -23.51
CA ALA A 334 36.94 11.63 -22.89
C ALA A 334 36.16 12.05 -21.62
N ASP A 335 36.75 12.95 -20.80
CA ASP A 335 36.06 13.44 -19.58
C ASP A 335 34.86 14.34 -19.90
N GLU A 336 35.00 15.20 -20.94
CA GLU A 336 33.89 16.03 -21.42
C GLU A 336 32.79 15.18 -22.06
N ALA A 337 33.14 14.22 -22.92
CA ALA A 337 32.20 13.31 -23.54
C ALA A 337 31.47 12.47 -22.50
N ALA A 338 32.15 11.94 -21.48
CA ALA A 338 31.53 11.23 -20.34
C ALA A 338 30.57 12.13 -19.57
N GLY A 339 30.93 13.41 -19.37
CA GLY A 339 30.01 14.39 -18.75
C GLY A 339 28.74 14.61 -19.57
N MET A 340 28.87 14.71 -20.91
CA MET A 340 27.72 14.86 -21.82
C MET A 340 26.79 13.63 -21.77
N PHE A 341 27.35 12.42 -21.69
CA PHE A 341 26.57 11.20 -21.52
C PHE A 341 25.75 11.20 -20.21
N LEU A 342 26.40 11.46 -19.08
CA LEU A 342 25.71 11.53 -17.78
C LEU A 342 24.62 12.60 -17.75
N GLN A 343 24.86 13.74 -18.42
CA GLN A 343 23.86 14.80 -18.56
C GLN A 343 22.65 14.32 -19.40
N ALA A 344 22.88 13.59 -20.49
CA ALA A 344 21.80 13.04 -21.32
C ALA A 344 20.92 12.03 -20.54
N VAL A 345 21.54 11.17 -19.74
CA VAL A 345 20.79 10.23 -18.87
C VAL A 345 19.94 11.00 -17.84
N ARG A 346 20.49 12.04 -17.23
CA ARG A 346 19.75 12.89 -16.27
C ARG A 346 18.57 13.61 -16.95
N GLN A 347 18.80 14.14 -18.15
CA GLN A 347 17.75 14.79 -18.94
C GLN A 347 16.64 13.80 -19.32
N LEU A 348 16.99 12.57 -19.69
CA LEU A 348 16.04 11.51 -20.00
C LEU A 348 15.17 11.18 -18.78
N GLN A 349 15.75 11.04 -17.58
CA GLN A 349 14.97 10.82 -16.35
C GLN A 349 13.97 11.95 -16.12
N ALA A 350 14.38 13.21 -16.28
CA ALA A 350 13.51 14.37 -16.11
C ALA A 350 12.37 14.39 -17.16
N GLN A 351 12.69 14.14 -18.44
CA GLN A 351 11.71 14.11 -19.54
C GLN A 351 10.64 13.01 -19.32
N CYS A 352 11.03 11.88 -18.74
CA CYS A 352 10.13 10.75 -18.49
C CYS A 352 9.47 10.80 -17.08
N GLY A 353 9.70 11.87 -16.29
CA GLY A 353 9.17 12.01 -14.93
C GLY A 353 9.71 10.99 -13.94
N MET A 354 10.95 10.53 -14.16
CA MET A 354 11.64 9.52 -13.35
C MET A 354 12.76 10.09 -12.45
N ASP A 355 12.94 11.40 -12.43
CA ASP A 355 13.89 12.15 -11.59
C ASP A 355 13.29 12.50 -10.20
N GLY A 356 11.97 12.59 -10.11
CA GLY A 356 11.23 12.97 -8.90
C GLY A 356 10.83 11.79 -7.99
N ILE A 357 11.50 10.63 -8.08
CA ILE A 357 11.17 9.47 -7.24
C ILE A 357 11.56 9.78 -5.79
N SER A 358 10.55 9.76 -4.92
CA SER A 358 10.75 9.95 -3.49
C SER A 358 11.55 8.78 -2.91
N SER A 359 12.74 9.06 -2.42
CA SER A 359 13.57 8.03 -1.79
C SER A 359 13.00 7.61 -0.44
N PRO A 360 12.86 6.29 -0.17
CA PRO A 360 12.51 5.79 1.15
C PRO A 360 13.75 5.52 2.04
N VAL A 361 14.96 5.68 1.50
CA VAL A 361 16.22 5.27 2.17
C VAL A 361 16.54 6.20 3.34
N ARG A 362 16.83 5.62 4.50
CA ARG A 362 17.18 6.34 5.73
C ARG A 362 18.55 5.92 6.24
N ARG A 363 19.20 6.82 6.96
CA ARG A 363 20.52 6.57 7.51
C ARG A 363 20.56 5.39 8.49
N CYS A 364 19.52 5.17 9.28
CA CYS A 364 19.42 4.03 10.19
C CYS A 364 19.39 2.66 9.46
N ASP A 365 18.92 2.63 8.23
CA ASP A 365 18.79 1.41 7.43
C ASP A 365 20.09 1.01 6.72
N HIS A 366 21.10 1.87 6.70
CA HIS A 366 22.40 1.59 6.06
C HIS A 366 23.08 0.34 6.63
N ALA A 367 22.93 0.10 7.94
CA ALA A 367 23.52 -1.08 8.60
C ALA A 367 22.94 -2.40 8.07
N GLU A 368 21.69 -2.40 7.63
CA GLU A 368 21.00 -3.55 7.03
C GLU A 368 21.21 -3.61 5.51
N LEU A 369 21.10 -2.46 4.82
CA LEU A 369 21.21 -2.39 3.36
C LEU A 369 22.63 -2.70 2.85
N ILE A 370 23.68 -2.19 3.50
CA ILE A 370 25.07 -2.40 3.07
C ILE A 370 25.41 -3.90 2.94
N PRO A 371 25.15 -4.77 3.92
CA PRO A 371 25.41 -6.21 3.77
C PRO A 371 24.61 -6.85 2.62
N LEU A 372 23.37 -6.42 2.37
CA LEU A 372 22.54 -6.93 1.28
C LEU A 372 23.11 -6.51 -0.08
N ILE A 373 23.45 -5.24 -0.26
CA ILE A 373 24.06 -4.71 -1.48
C ILE A 373 25.38 -5.43 -1.77
N VAL A 374 26.21 -5.65 -0.73
CA VAL A 374 27.45 -6.40 -0.86
C VAL A 374 27.19 -7.84 -1.28
N ALA A 375 26.22 -8.51 -0.67
CA ALA A 375 25.89 -9.91 -0.98
C ALA A 375 25.38 -10.05 -2.43
N ASP A 376 24.58 -9.10 -2.91
CA ASP A 376 24.06 -9.12 -4.26
C ASP A 376 25.17 -8.76 -5.29
N SER A 377 25.95 -7.70 -5.02
CA SER A 377 27.01 -7.23 -5.90
C SER A 377 28.11 -8.27 -6.19
N ILE A 378 28.33 -9.25 -5.31
CA ILE A 378 29.28 -10.36 -5.55
C ILE A 378 28.92 -11.17 -6.82
N ASN A 379 27.66 -11.09 -7.25
CA ASN A 379 27.16 -11.82 -8.40
C ASN A 379 27.37 -11.07 -9.72
N TYR A 380 27.82 -9.82 -9.70
CA TYR A 380 27.86 -8.91 -10.83
C TYR A 380 29.29 -8.54 -11.23
N SER A 381 29.45 -8.22 -12.50
CA SER A 381 30.75 -7.81 -13.08
C SER A 381 30.86 -6.30 -13.12
N ALA A 382 30.94 -5.67 -11.95
CA ALA A 382 31.03 -4.24 -11.84
C ALA A 382 32.44 -3.70 -12.19
N PRO A 383 32.54 -2.50 -12.79
CA PRO A 383 33.83 -1.91 -13.21
C PRO A 383 34.74 -1.58 -12.02
N VAL A 384 34.18 -1.41 -10.83
CA VAL A 384 34.91 -1.19 -9.57
C VAL A 384 34.31 -2.03 -8.47
N THR A 385 35.13 -2.48 -7.52
CA THR A 385 34.66 -3.13 -6.30
C THR A 385 34.52 -2.06 -5.20
N LEU A 386 33.30 -1.82 -4.72
CA LEU A 386 33.02 -0.83 -3.69
C LEU A 386 33.28 -1.37 -2.28
N SER A 387 33.89 -0.56 -1.42
CA SER A 387 33.96 -0.81 0.02
C SER A 387 32.62 -0.47 0.68
N ASN A 388 32.46 -0.90 1.94
CA ASN A 388 31.27 -0.56 2.72
C ASN A 388 31.08 0.96 2.89
N ASP A 389 32.20 1.70 3.04
CA ASP A 389 32.16 3.17 3.17
C ASP A 389 31.73 3.82 1.87
N GLN A 390 32.19 3.33 0.71
CA GLN A 390 31.79 3.81 -0.61
C GLN A 390 30.32 3.48 -0.93
N ILE A 391 29.85 2.30 -0.55
CA ILE A 391 28.43 1.95 -0.65
C ILE A 391 27.59 2.89 0.22
N LYS A 392 28.07 3.22 1.42
CA LYS A 392 27.43 4.19 2.29
C LYS A 392 27.39 5.59 1.67
N GLU A 393 28.48 6.06 1.06
CA GLU A 393 28.51 7.36 0.35
C GLU A 393 27.46 7.44 -0.75
N ILE A 394 27.28 6.37 -1.53
CA ILE A 394 26.25 6.29 -2.58
C ILE A 394 24.85 6.29 -1.96
N LEU A 395 24.62 5.54 -0.87
CA LEU A 395 23.35 5.55 -0.13
C LEU A 395 23.06 6.94 0.44
N ASP A 396 24.07 7.66 0.95
CA ASP A 396 23.91 9.00 1.49
C ASP A 396 23.37 9.99 0.42
N CYS A 397 23.65 9.78 -0.88
CA CYS A 397 23.10 10.59 -1.98
C CYS A 397 21.59 10.48 -2.13
N VAL A 398 21.00 9.36 -1.78
CA VAL A 398 19.56 9.09 -1.85
C VAL A 398 18.90 9.00 -0.46
N THR A 399 19.69 9.14 0.59
CA THR A 399 19.16 9.17 1.96
C THR A 399 18.37 10.45 2.16
N VAL A 400 17.13 10.29 2.58
CA VAL A 400 16.29 11.43 2.95
C VAL A 400 17.03 12.22 4.01
N SER A 401 17.32 13.49 3.73
CA SER A 401 17.98 14.38 4.70
C SER A 401 17.10 14.42 5.94
N ASP A 402 17.69 14.04 7.07
CA ASP A 402 17.10 14.16 8.40
C ASP A 402 16.85 15.64 8.75
N SER A 403 15.99 16.31 8.00
CA SER A 403 15.40 17.59 8.40
C SER A 403 14.24 17.42 9.36
N MET A 404 13.97 16.17 9.79
CA MET A 404 13.30 15.82 11.03
C MET A 404 14.38 15.25 11.96
N GLU A 405 14.52 15.87 13.13
CA GLU A 405 15.39 15.46 14.23
C GLU A 405 15.48 13.93 14.31
N ALA A 406 16.70 13.40 14.41
CA ALA A 406 16.94 11.98 14.63
C ALA A 406 15.97 11.53 15.72
N SER A 407 15.02 10.64 15.39
CA SER A 407 14.07 10.20 16.41
C SER A 407 14.89 9.53 17.50
N ASP A 408 14.73 9.95 18.76
CA ASP A 408 15.37 9.37 19.93
C ASP A 408 14.98 7.89 20.14
N TYR A 409 14.21 7.28 19.21
CA TYR A 409 13.57 5.99 19.33
C TYR A 409 14.22 4.93 18.42
N SER A 410 15.08 4.11 19.00
CA SER A 410 15.51 2.83 18.43
C SER A 410 14.56 1.68 18.88
N ASP A 411 14.66 0.52 18.24
CA ASP A 411 13.92 -0.69 18.67
C ASP A 411 14.15 -1.01 20.16
N SER A 412 15.39 -0.86 20.65
CA SER A 412 15.72 -1.09 22.08
C SER A 412 15.01 -0.10 22.99
N VAL A 413 14.96 1.19 22.62
CA VAL A 413 14.28 2.23 23.44
C VAL A 413 12.78 1.97 23.48
N ILE A 414 12.16 1.66 22.33
CA ILE A 414 10.72 1.35 22.29
C ILE A 414 10.41 0.10 23.10
N ARG A 415 11.25 -0.93 23.00
CA ARG A 415 11.13 -2.15 23.79
C ARG A 415 11.21 -1.89 25.30
N GLU A 416 12.11 -1.02 25.74
CA GLU A 416 12.22 -0.59 27.13
C GLU A 416 10.98 0.16 27.61
N ILE A 417 10.43 1.06 26.79
CA ILE A 417 9.18 1.77 27.09
C ILE A 417 8.03 0.78 27.30
N VAL A 418 7.84 -0.15 26.37
CA VAL A 418 6.77 -1.17 26.46
C VAL A 418 6.99 -2.08 27.68
N ALA A 419 8.23 -2.46 27.99
CA ALA A 419 8.56 -3.26 29.16
C ALA A 419 8.26 -2.51 30.46
N ALA A 420 8.58 -1.22 30.55
CA ALA A 420 8.28 -0.36 31.71
C ALA A 420 6.77 -0.24 31.93
N GLN A 421 6.00 -0.02 30.86
CA GLN A 421 4.53 0.05 30.92
C GLN A 421 3.93 -1.30 31.34
N ARG A 422 4.43 -2.40 30.82
CA ARG A 422 4.00 -3.75 31.21
C ARG A 422 4.32 -4.04 32.70
N LYS A 423 5.48 -3.60 33.17
CA LYS A 423 5.84 -3.70 34.59
C LYS A 423 4.91 -2.87 35.47
N TYR A 424 4.60 -1.64 35.04
CA TYR A 424 3.68 -0.76 35.77
C TYR A 424 2.26 -1.35 35.79
N PHE A 425 1.74 -1.80 34.66
CA PHE A 425 0.43 -2.48 34.58
C PHE A 425 0.32 -3.66 35.55
N ARG A 426 1.37 -4.50 35.65
CA ARG A 426 1.40 -5.64 36.55
C ARG A 426 1.34 -5.29 38.05
N THR A 427 1.61 -4.05 38.43
CA THR A 427 1.42 -3.60 39.82
C THR A 427 -0.07 -3.57 40.21
N GLY A 428 -0.97 -3.57 39.23
CA GLY A 428 -2.41 -3.42 39.45
C GLY A 428 -2.85 -1.98 39.78
N ALA A 429 -1.96 -1.00 39.69
CA ALA A 429 -2.25 0.40 40.01
C ALA A 429 -3.40 0.98 39.15
N THR A 430 -3.55 0.52 37.89
CA THR A 430 -4.58 0.98 36.97
C THR A 430 -5.96 0.32 37.16
N LEU A 431 -6.06 -0.73 37.98
CA LEU A 431 -7.28 -1.54 38.10
C LEU A 431 -8.39 -0.85 38.92
N PRO A 432 -8.14 -0.11 40.04
CA PRO A 432 -9.19 0.49 40.82
C PRO A 432 -9.94 1.61 40.06
N VAL A 433 -11.26 1.53 40.01
CA VAL A 433 -12.11 2.51 39.28
C VAL A 433 -11.91 3.93 39.81
N ASP A 434 -11.74 4.11 41.13
CA ASP A 434 -11.51 5.43 41.71
C ASP A 434 -10.17 6.05 41.28
N TRP A 435 -9.16 5.23 41.06
CA TRP A 435 -7.90 5.68 40.51
C TRP A 435 -8.05 6.13 39.04
N ARG A 436 -8.76 5.33 38.24
CA ARG A 436 -9.05 5.71 36.84
C ARG A 436 -9.81 7.02 36.73
N LEU A 437 -10.83 7.21 37.56
CA LEU A 437 -11.58 8.47 37.63
C LEU A 437 -10.70 9.67 38.00
N LYS A 438 -9.74 9.50 38.93
CA LYS A 438 -8.74 10.54 39.22
C LYS A 438 -7.88 10.89 38.00
N GLN A 439 -7.44 9.86 37.24
CA GLN A 439 -6.63 10.10 36.05
C GLN A 439 -7.44 10.78 34.94
N LEU A 440 -8.69 10.38 34.70
CA LEU A 440 -9.59 11.03 33.73
C LEU A 440 -9.86 12.50 34.11
N LYS A 441 -10.05 12.77 35.40
CA LYS A 441 -10.20 14.16 35.90
C LYS A 441 -8.93 14.97 35.63
N ARG A 442 -7.75 14.42 35.94
CA ARG A 442 -6.45 15.05 35.68
C ARG A 442 -6.26 15.32 34.18
N LEU A 443 -6.63 14.34 33.31
CA LEU A 443 -6.58 14.50 31.86
C LEU A 443 -7.45 15.69 31.41
N LYS A 444 -8.69 15.77 31.87
CA LYS A 444 -9.62 16.88 31.56
C LYS A 444 -9.06 18.24 31.96
N GLU A 445 -8.59 18.35 33.20
CA GLU A 445 -8.02 19.59 33.74
C GLU A 445 -6.78 20.03 32.95
N ALA A 446 -5.96 19.07 32.54
CA ALA A 446 -4.79 19.31 31.71
C ALA A 446 -5.15 19.74 30.27
N VAL A 447 -6.17 19.13 29.63
CA VAL A 447 -6.65 19.57 28.32
C VAL A 447 -7.10 21.03 28.34
N LEU A 448 -7.87 21.42 29.38
CA LEU A 448 -8.30 22.81 29.55
C LEU A 448 -7.12 23.77 29.79
N ALA A 449 -6.09 23.33 30.52
CA ALA A 449 -4.91 24.15 30.78
C ALA A 449 -4.02 24.37 29.54
N HIS A 450 -4.04 23.43 28.58
CA HIS A 450 -3.25 23.45 27.34
C HIS A 450 -4.08 23.88 26.10
N GLU A 451 -5.32 24.32 26.27
CA GLU A 451 -6.24 24.71 25.20
C GLU A 451 -5.59 25.62 24.17
N LYS A 452 -4.96 26.71 24.65
CA LYS A 452 -4.30 27.68 23.77
C LYS A 452 -3.12 27.07 22.96
N GLU A 453 -2.32 26.19 23.58
CA GLU A 453 -1.20 25.52 22.93
C GLU A 453 -1.71 24.58 21.82
N PHE A 454 -2.82 23.90 22.07
CA PHE A 454 -3.46 23.09 21.05
C PHE A 454 -4.07 23.90 19.91
N GLU A 455 -4.70 25.04 20.19
CA GLU A 455 -5.19 25.97 19.17
C GLU A 455 -4.05 26.48 18.27
N GLU A 456 -2.93 26.90 18.86
CA GLU A 456 -1.76 27.36 18.11
C GLU A 456 -1.16 26.24 17.23
N ALA A 457 -1.07 25.01 17.73
CA ALA A 457 -0.57 23.86 16.98
C ALA A 457 -1.51 23.47 15.80
N LEU A 458 -2.83 23.48 16.02
CA LEU A 458 -3.82 23.22 14.99
C LEU A 458 -3.85 24.33 13.92
N ALA A 459 -3.64 25.59 14.30
CA ALA A 459 -3.48 26.68 13.35
C ALA A 459 -2.22 26.51 12.49
N GLN A 460 -1.11 26.06 13.09
CA GLN A 460 0.14 25.84 12.37
C GLN A 460 0.03 24.65 11.38
N ASP A 461 -0.55 23.52 11.77
CA ASP A 461 -0.65 22.33 10.94
C ASP A 461 -1.75 22.44 9.88
N LEU A 462 -2.96 22.85 10.29
CA LEU A 462 -4.19 22.77 9.49
C LEU A 462 -4.81 24.12 9.13
N GLY A 463 -4.26 25.24 9.66
CA GLY A 463 -4.79 26.58 9.43
C GLY A 463 -6.15 26.82 10.10
N ARG A 464 -6.49 26.09 11.16
CA ARG A 464 -7.76 26.23 11.86
C ARG A 464 -7.81 27.48 12.73
N THR A 465 -8.97 28.12 12.75
CA THR A 465 -9.26 29.17 13.72
C THR A 465 -9.44 28.59 15.13
N PRO A 466 -9.29 29.38 16.21
CA PRO A 466 -9.55 28.91 17.57
C PRO A 466 -10.96 28.30 17.74
N VAL A 467 -11.97 28.89 17.08
CA VAL A 467 -13.36 28.40 17.15
C VAL A 467 -13.46 27.02 16.51
N GLU A 468 -12.85 26.81 15.34
CA GLU A 468 -12.87 25.50 14.68
C GLU A 468 -12.02 24.47 15.44
N ALA A 469 -10.88 24.86 15.99
CA ALA A 469 -10.04 24.02 16.84
C ALA A 469 -10.83 23.54 18.08
N TYR A 470 -11.56 24.45 18.73
CA TYR A 470 -12.40 24.07 19.87
C TYR A 470 -13.58 23.17 19.45
N LEU A 471 -14.30 23.54 18.38
CA LEU A 471 -15.48 22.80 17.88
C LEU A 471 -15.12 21.37 17.46
N CYS A 472 -13.98 21.19 16.79
CA CYS A 472 -13.62 19.95 16.13
C CYS A 472 -12.70 19.04 16.94
N ASP A 473 -11.86 19.59 17.82
CA ASP A 473 -10.89 18.81 18.60
C ASP A 473 -11.14 18.94 20.11
N ILE A 474 -11.06 20.15 20.69
CA ILE A 474 -10.95 20.32 22.14
C ILE A 474 -12.28 20.05 22.85
N GLY A 475 -13.37 20.65 22.38
CA GLY A 475 -14.72 20.49 22.98
C GLY A 475 -15.22 19.05 22.99
N PRO A 476 -15.10 18.31 21.87
CA PRO A 476 -15.44 16.90 21.84
C PRO A 476 -14.67 16.03 22.83
N ILE A 477 -13.35 16.29 23.04
CA ILE A 477 -12.56 15.58 24.07
C ILE A 477 -13.15 15.77 25.47
N ILE A 478 -13.49 17.01 25.82
CA ILE A 478 -14.09 17.32 27.13
C ILE A 478 -15.40 16.55 27.31
N THR A 479 -16.22 16.52 26.26
CA THR A 479 -17.49 15.78 26.24
C THR A 479 -17.28 14.29 26.43
N GLU A 480 -16.32 13.69 25.73
CA GLU A 480 -15.96 12.28 25.80
C GLU A 480 -15.47 11.88 27.21
N ILE A 481 -14.57 12.67 27.78
CA ILE A 481 -14.07 12.44 29.16
C ILE A 481 -15.21 12.56 30.18
N ASP A 482 -16.12 13.53 30.04
CA ASP A 482 -17.27 13.69 30.94
C ASP A 482 -18.22 12.49 30.86
N GLU A 483 -18.47 11.93 29.68
CA GLU A 483 -19.27 10.74 29.52
C GLU A 483 -18.63 9.54 30.24
N MET A 484 -17.32 9.34 30.04
CA MET A 484 -16.56 8.30 30.74
C MET A 484 -16.58 8.50 32.24
N PHE A 485 -16.40 9.73 32.71
CA PHE A 485 -16.42 10.05 34.12
C PHE A 485 -17.78 9.72 34.77
N CYS A 486 -18.87 10.03 34.11
CA CYS A 486 -20.24 9.73 34.59
C CYS A 486 -20.56 8.23 34.49
N GLY A 487 -20.08 7.54 33.45
CA GLY A 487 -20.47 6.14 33.14
C GLY A 487 -19.61 5.07 33.80
N LEU A 488 -18.31 5.34 34.02
CA LEU A 488 -17.30 4.32 34.34
C LEU A 488 -17.63 3.44 35.55
N ARG A 489 -18.16 4.03 36.64
CA ARG A 489 -18.59 3.24 37.81
C ARG A 489 -19.66 2.20 37.49
N ARG A 490 -20.54 2.49 36.54
CA ARG A 490 -21.60 1.58 36.09
C ARG A 490 -21.01 0.53 35.15
N TRP A 491 -20.24 0.96 34.15
CA TRP A 491 -19.69 0.09 33.11
C TRP A 491 -18.71 -0.93 33.67
N ALA A 492 -17.87 -0.55 34.65
CA ALA A 492 -16.90 -1.43 35.28
C ALA A 492 -17.51 -2.43 36.28
N ARG A 493 -18.78 -2.32 36.62
CA ARG A 493 -19.41 -3.30 37.51
C ARG A 493 -19.45 -4.67 36.86
N PRO A 494 -19.08 -5.74 37.61
CA PRO A 494 -19.24 -7.10 37.11
C PRO A 494 -20.72 -7.41 36.85
N GLU A 495 -21.02 -7.91 35.69
CA GLU A 495 -22.35 -8.38 35.33
C GLU A 495 -22.67 -9.70 36.04
N ARG A 496 -23.83 -9.81 36.61
CA ARG A 496 -24.30 -11.03 37.26
C ARG A 496 -25.20 -11.79 36.30
N HIS A 497 -24.87 -13.06 36.07
CA HIS A 497 -25.65 -13.94 35.23
C HIS A 497 -26.23 -15.07 36.05
N PHE A 498 -27.45 -15.50 35.71
CA PHE A 498 -28.02 -16.70 36.27
C PHE A 498 -27.18 -17.90 35.81
N SER A 499 -26.69 -18.70 36.78
CA SER A 499 -25.74 -19.79 36.47
C SER A 499 -26.41 -21.02 35.85
N GLY A 500 -27.69 -20.98 35.56
CA GLY A 500 -28.51 -22.13 35.11
C GLY A 500 -28.88 -23.06 36.24
N LEU A 501 -29.95 -23.86 36.04
CA LEU A 501 -30.47 -24.75 37.06
C LEU A 501 -29.46 -25.82 37.49
N MET A 502 -28.57 -26.23 36.61
CA MET A 502 -27.48 -27.14 36.89
C MET A 502 -26.46 -26.65 37.94
N CYS A 503 -26.38 -25.34 38.11
CA CYS A 503 -25.41 -24.67 39.00
C CYS A 503 -26.10 -24.00 40.21
N PHE A 504 -27.40 -23.70 40.12
CA PHE A 504 -28.15 -23.06 41.18
C PHE A 504 -28.60 -24.10 42.25
N PRO A 505 -28.57 -23.81 43.55
CA PRO A 505 -28.06 -22.56 44.18
C PRO A 505 -26.56 -22.61 44.55
N SER A 506 -25.85 -23.63 44.15
CA SER A 506 -24.45 -23.87 44.58
C SER A 506 -23.44 -22.95 43.97
N MET A 507 -23.81 -22.23 42.89
CA MET A 507 -22.85 -21.42 42.15
C MET A 507 -23.40 -20.02 41.83
N SER A 508 -22.50 -19.07 41.65
CA SER A 508 -22.80 -17.72 41.17
C SER A 508 -21.83 -17.30 40.09
N THR A 509 -22.37 -16.76 39.00
CA THR A 509 -21.57 -16.35 37.84
C THR A 509 -21.48 -14.84 37.74
N LYS A 510 -20.26 -14.34 37.51
CA LYS A 510 -20.02 -12.94 37.22
C LYS A 510 -19.11 -12.83 35.98
N VAL A 511 -19.37 -11.80 35.17
CA VAL A 511 -18.49 -11.42 34.08
C VAL A 511 -17.84 -10.09 34.44
N TYR A 512 -16.50 -10.12 34.54
CA TYR A 512 -15.68 -8.94 34.80
C TYR A 512 -15.23 -8.34 33.47
N LYS A 513 -15.10 -7.01 33.42
CA LYS A 513 -14.49 -6.28 32.29
C LYS A 513 -13.04 -5.99 32.68
N MET A 514 -12.13 -6.77 32.11
CA MET A 514 -10.71 -6.70 32.44
C MET A 514 -9.95 -5.91 31.37
N PRO A 515 -9.01 -5.01 31.76
CA PRO A 515 -8.15 -4.37 30.79
C PRO A 515 -7.29 -5.39 30.03
N TYR A 516 -6.94 -5.09 28.77
CA TYR A 516 -6.01 -5.92 28.01
C TYR A 516 -4.58 -5.86 28.58
N GLY A 517 -4.08 -4.65 28.89
CA GLY A 517 -2.72 -4.45 29.40
C GLY A 517 -2.06 -3.22 28.84
N VAL A 518 -1.03 -3.38 28.01
CA VAL A 518 -0.35 -2.28 27.32
C VAL A 518 -0.98 -2.08 25.96
N SER A 519 -1.55 -0.90 25.72
CA SER A 519 -2.20 -0.56 24.46
C SER A 519 -1.32 0.35 23.61
N LEU A 520 -1.34 0.14 22.28
CA LEU A 520 -0.78 1.05 21.29
C LEU A 520 -1.93 1.83 20.64
N VAL A 521 -1.82 3.15 20.59
CA VAL A 521 -2.74 4.04 19.89
C VAL A 521 -1.99 4.73 18.77
N ILE A 522 -2.36 4.45 17.52
CA ILE A 522 -1.79 5.10 16.34
C ILE A 522 -2.81 6.10 15.81
N SER A 523 -2.51 7.38 15.94
CA SER A 523 -3.44 8.46 15.65
C SER A 523 -3.15 9.20 14.34
N PRO A 524 -4.19 9.72 13.65
CA PRO A 524 -4.08 10.39 12.36
C PRO A 524 -3.72 11.88 12.50
N PHE A 525 -3.59 12.55 11.36
CA PHE A 525 -3.22 13.97 11.28
C PHE A 525 -4.42 14.94 11.26
N ASN A 526 -5.60 14.46 10.88
CA ASN A 526 -6.73 15.36 10.55
C ASN A 526 -7.48 15.91 11.74
N PHE A 527 -7.56 15.20 12.85
CA PHE A 527 -8.00 15.65 14.17
C PHE A 527 -7.00 15.16 15.22
N PRO A 528 -5.77 15.68 15.17
CA PRO A 528 -4.65 15.07 15.88
C PRO A 528 -4.81 15.08 17.39
N ILE A 529 -5.51 16.08 17.95
CA ILE A 529 -5.72 16.21 19.39
C ILE A 529 -6.90 15.31 19.83
N LEU A 530 -8.05 15.39 19.13
CA LEU A 530 -9.25 14.60 19.44
C LEU A 530 -8.99 13.10 19.33
N LEU A 531 -8.50 12.66 18.16
CA LEU A 531 -8.32 11.23 17.86
C LEU A 531 -7.10 10.61 18.57
N THR A 532 -6.34 11.42 19.29
CA THR A 532 -5.31 10.96 20.23
C THR A 532 -5.85 10.90 21.64
N ILE A 533 -6.23 12.06 22.21
CA ILE A 533 -6.60 12.16 23.63
C ILE A 533 -7.92 11.41 23.91
N GLY A 534 -8.89 11.44 23.00
CA GLY A 534 -10.15 10.70 23.16
C GLY A 534 -9.95 9.21 23.26
N VAL A 535 -9.11 8.64 22.40
CA VAL A 535 -8.78 7.19 22.42
C VAL A 535 -7.94 6.83 23.65
N VAL A 536 -6.99 7.68 24.03
CA VAL A 536 -6.21 7.49 25.29
C VAL A 536 -7.14 7.51 26.50
N ALA A 537 -8.13 8.42 26.56
CA ALA A 537 -9.11 8.45 27.63
C ALA A 537 -9.92 7.14 27.72
N ALA A 538 -10.32 6.56 26.59
CA ALA A 538 -11.00 5.27 26.53
C ALA A 538 -10.12 4.12 27.07
N ALA A 539 -8.86 4.08 26.66
CA ALA A 539 -7.89 3.09 27.14
C ALA A 539 -7.63 3.22 28.65
N MET A 540 -7.51 4.46 29.15
CA MET A 540 -7.38 4.78 30.58
C MET A 540 -8.64 4.37 31.37
N ALA A 541 -9.83 4.63 30.83
CA ALA A 541 -11.09 4.18 31.42
C ALA A 541 -11.16 2.66 31.51
N GLY A 542 -10.66 1.95 30.49
CA GLY A 542 -10.51 0.50 30.49
C GLY A 542 -9.53 -0.01 31.55
N GLY A 543 -8.55 0.80 31.97
CA GLY A 543 -7.52 0.45 32.95
C GLY A 543 -6.20 -0.02 32.33
N ASN A 544 -5.94 0.32 31.06
CA ASN A 544 -4.70 0.00 30.35
C ASN A 544 -3.62 1.06 30.59
N THR A 545 -2.38 0.73 30.31
CA THR A 545 -1.29 1.67 30.02
C THR A 545 -1.26 1.95 28.54
N VAL A 546 -0.73 3.10 28.10
CA VAL A 546 -0.86 3.55 26.71
C VAL A 546 0.44 4.07 26.14
N VAL A 547 0.85 3.52 25.03
CA VAL A 547 1.84 4.10 24.12
C VAL A 547 1.09 4.74 22.96
N VAL A 548 1.34 6.01 22.70
CA VAL A 548 0.77 6.74 21.57
C VAL A 548 1.82 6.88 20.49
N LYS A 549 1.46 6.60 19.24
CA LYS A 549 2.22 6.93 18.04
C LYS A 549 1.44 7.91 17.18
N SER A 550 1.79 9.18 17.24
CA SER A 550 1.10 10.22 16.48
C SER A 550 1.61 10.33 15.04
N SER A 551 0.83 11.00 14.19
CA SER A 551 1.19 11.21 12.79
C SER A 551 2.32 12.23 12.64
N SER A 552 3.33 11.91 11.83
CA SER A 552 4.40 12.83 11.45
C SER A 552 3.94 13.99 10.56
N LYS A 553 2.75 13.87 9.93
CA LYS A 553 2.19 14.94 9.07
C LYS A 553 1.70 16.16 9.85
N SER A 554 1.31 15.98 11.12
CA SER A 554 0.87 17.06 12.03
C SER A 554 1.95 17.32 13.08
N SER A 555 3.07 17.89 12.65
CA SER A 555 4.27 18.00 13.46
C SER A 555 4.11 18.93 14.67
N ALA A 556 3.42 20.07 14.52
CA ALA A 556 3.17 21.00 15.62
C ALA A 556 2.23 20.39 16.66
N SER A 557 1.14 19.74 16.21
CA SER A 557 0.22 19.03 17.11
C SER A 557 0.89 17.85 17.81
N THR A 558 1.79 17.15 17.13
CA THR A 558 2.57 16.05 17.71
C THR A 558 3.52 16.55 18.79
N ALA A 559 4.21 17.67 18.57
CA ALA A 559 5.09 18.29 19.56
C ALA A 559 4.31 18.76 20.80
N ALA A 560 3.16 19.41 20.59
CA ALA A 560 2.27 19.83 21.68
C ALA A 560 1.76 18.61 22.47
N LEU A 561 1.32 17.53 21.82
CA LEU A 561 0.89 16.30 22.48
C LEU A 561 2.02 15.60 23.24
N LYS A 562 3.25 15.56 22.69
CA LYS A 562 4.42 14.97 23.36
C LYS A 562 4.73 15.68 24.66
N LYS A 563 4.78 17.01 24.61
CA LYS A 563 4.94 17.87 25.81
C LYS A 563 3.81 17.64 26.79
N PHE A 564 2.56 17.70 26.34
CA PHE A 564 1.36 17.50 27.16
C PHE A 564 1.41 16.16 27.92
N PHE A 565 1.65 15.03 27.26
CA PHE A 565 1.69 13.73 27.94
C PHE A 565 2.85 13.63 28.92
N ALA A 566 4.02 14.18 28.60
CA ALA A 566 5.18 14.18 29.49
C ALA A 566 4.96 15.00 30.77
N GLU A 567 4.21 16.10 30.70
CA GLU A 567 3.87 16.92 31.86
C GLU A 567 2.74 16.30 32.72
N VAL A 568 1.80 15.61 32.08
CA VAL A 568 0.59 15.14 32.75
C VAL A 568 0.78 13.75 33.36
N PHE A 569 1.49 12.83 32.71
CA PHE A 569 1.58 11.44 33.12
C PHE A 569 3.03 10.92 33.16
N PRO A 570 3.35 9.96 34.07
CA PRO A 570 4.61 9.27 34.02
C PRO A 570 4.66 8.37 32.76
N PRO A 571 5.85 8.19 32.13
CA PRO A 571 5.98 7.48 30.86
C PRO A 571 5.60 5.99 30.94
N GLU A 572 5.71 5.39 32.11
CA GLU A 572 5.25 4.02 32.36
C GLU A 572 3.72 3.87 32.39
N TYR A 573 2.97 4.97 32.36
CA TYR A 573 1.50 4.96 32.29
C TYR A 573 0.99 5.42 30.94
N VAL A 574 1.33 6.64 30.52
CA VAL A 574 1.00 7.17 29.18
C VAL A 574 2.24 7.86 28.62
N THR A 575 2.65 7.48 27.42
CA THR A 575 3.75 8.15 26.71
C THR A 575 3.44 8.29 25.23
N LEU A 576 4.02 9.30 24.59
CA LEU A 576 3.93 9.52 23.16
C LEU A 576 5.30 9.31 22.52
N ILE A 577 5.30 8.55 21.44
CA ILE A 577 6.42 8.30 20.54
C ILE A 577 6.12 9.05 19.24
N ASP A 578 6.97 9.97 18.84
CA ASP A 578 6.92 10.69 17.56
C ASP A 578 7.79 10.01 16.51
N GLY A 579 7.79 10.56 15.30
CA GLY A 579 8.56 10.02 14.17
C GLY A 579 7.71 9.53 13.00
N GLY A 580 8.36 9.00 11.96
CA GLY A 580 7.77 8.59 10.70
C GLY A 580 7.07 7.21 10.73
N HIS A 581 6.86 6.66 9.54
CA HIS A 581 6.30 5.31 9.37
C HIS A 581 7.21 4.22 9.96
N ASP A 582 8.52 4.42 9.89
CA ASP A 582 9.54 3.55 10.49
C ASP A 582 9.36 3.34 11.99
N ILE A 583 9.11 4.45 12.69
CA ILE A 583 8.86 4.38 14.13
C ILE A 583 7.52 3.70 14.42
N ALA A 584 6.53 3.88 13.52
CA ALA A 584 5.29 3.12 13.62
C ALA A 584 5.53 1.61 13.45
N ASP A 585 6.37 1.22 12.49
CA ASP A 585 6.74 -0.18 12.26
C ASP A 585 7.55 -0.76 13.44
N LEU A 586 8.49 0.00 14.01
CA LEU A 586 9.19 -0.40 15.23
C LEU A 586 8.22 -0.55 16.42
N CYS A 587 7.20 0.29 16.53
CA CYS A 587 6.15 0.11 17.54
C CYS A 587 5.34 -1.17 17.25
N LEU A 588 4.91 -1.40 16.01
CA LEU A 588 4.12 -2.57 15.61
C LEU A 588 4.89 -3.88 15.78
N ALA A 589 6.21 -3.85 15.67
CA ALA A 589 7.09 -5.01 15.94
C ALA A 589 7.10 -5.42 17.43
N GLN A 590 6.70 -4.52 18.34
CA GLN A 590 6.62 -4.85 19.77
C GLN A 590 5.32 -5.59 20.10
N ARG A 591 5.35 -6.38 21.17
CA ARG A 591 4.16 -7.05 21.68
C ARG A 591 3.31 -6.10 22.50
N PHE A 592 2.23 -5.62 21.92
CA PHE A 592 1.12 -4.94 22.62
C PHE A 592 -0.01 -5.93 22.94
N ASP A 593 -0.88 -5.56 23.88
CA ASP A 593 -2.02 -6.38 24.29
C ASP A 593 -3.33 -5.87 23.61
N LYS A 594 -3.32 -4.66 23.06
CA LYS A 594 -4.37 -4.06 22.22
C LYS A 594 -3.75 -3.01 21.31
N ILE A 595 -4.21 -2.92 20.05
CA ILE A 595 -3.84 -1.84 19.12
C ILE A 595 -5.12 -1.14 18.68
N PHE A 596 -5.08 0.19 18.67
CA PHE A 596 -6.12 1.05 18.09
C PHE A 596 -5.47 1.93 17.02
N TYR A 597 -5.99 1.86 15.81
CA TYR A 597 -5.47 2.59 14.66
C TYR A 597 -6.58 3.39 13.99
N THR A 598 -6.31 4.66 13.68
CA THR A 598 -7.16 5.50 12.83
C THR A 598 -6.37 6.00 11.64
N GLY A 599 -6.87 5.78 10.42
CA GLY A 599 -6.21 6.22 9.20
C GLY A 599 -6.71 5.54 7.93
N SER A 600 -5.81 5.37 6.94
CA SER A 600 -6.17 4.77 5.65
C SER A 600 -6.34 3.25 5.71
N PRO A 601 -7.21 2.65 4.84
CA PRO A 601 -7.39 1.21 4.75
C PRO A 601 -6.09 0.45 4.44
N ALA A 602 -5.20 1.01 3.61
CA ALA A 602 -3.94 0.37 3.27
C ALA A 602 -3.03 0.18 4.50
N VAL A 603 -2.87 1.23 5.32
CA VAL A 603 -2.10 1.13 6.57
C VAL A 603 -2.85 0.30 7.61
N GLY A 604 -4.18 0.33 7.65
CA GLY A 604 -4.98 -0.53 8.52
C GLY A 604 -4.74 -2.02 8.26
N ARG A 605 -4.65 -2.43 6.99
CA ARG A 605 -4.28 -3.81 6.61
C ARG A 605 -2.86 -4.17 7.09
N HIS A 606 -1.91 -3.24 6.99
CA HIS A 606 -0.55 -3.43 7.51
C HIS A 606 -0.55 -3.62 9.04
N VAL A 607 -1.22 -2.73 9.77
CA VAL A 607 -1.39 -2.85 11.23
C VAL A 607 -1.99 -4.20 11.63
N LEU A 608 -3.03 -4.65 10.92
CA LEU A 608 -3.66 -5.94 11.18
C LEU A 608 -2.71 -7.11 10.92
N THR A 609 -1.91 -7.03 9.85
CA THR A 609 -0.90 -8.05 9.50
C THR A 609 0.18 -8.16 10.57
N GLU A 610 0.69 -7.03 11.05
CA GLU A 610 1.70 -7.01 12.12
C GLU A 610 1.13 -7.50 13.46
N ALA A 611 -0.09 -7.04 13.82
CA ALA A 611 -0.78 -7.48 15.02
C ALA A 611 -1.04 -8.99 15.05
N ALA A 612 -1.32 -9.61 13.90
CA ALA A 612 -1.56 -11.04 13.78
C ALA A 612 -0.36 -11.90 14.22
N LYS A 613 0.86 -11.40 14.07
CA LYS A 613 2.10 -12.09 14.52
C LYS A 613 2.10 -12.37 16.03
N ASN A 614 1.45 -11.51 16.81
CA ASN A 614 1.34 -11.60 18.26
C ASN A 614 -0.09 -11.96 18.74
N LEU A 615 -1.03 -12.22 17.82
CA LEU A 615 -2.46 -12.40 18.11
C LEU A 615 -3.03 -11.20 18.90
N THR A 616 -2.54 -10.00 18.64
CA THR A 616 -2.98 -8.78 19.32
C THR A 616 -4.33 -8.35 18.76
N PRO A 617 -5.38 -8.17 19.58
CA PRO A 617 -6.65 -7.62 19.14
C PRO A 617 -6.49 -6.19 18.63
N VAL A 618 -7.11 -5.87 17.50
CA VAL A 618 -7.09 -4.54 16.90
C VAL A 618 -8.46 -3.88 16.90
N ALA A 619 -8.49 -2.56 16.90
CA ALA A 619 -9.60 -1.74 16.46
C ALA A 619 -9.10 -0.84 15.34
N LEU A 620 -9.83 -0.76 14.25
CA LEU A 620 -9.47 -0.01 13.05
C LEU A 620 -10.59 0.97 12.72
N GLU A 621 -10.27 2.25 12.66
CA GLU A 621 -11.16 3.31 12.21
C GLU A 621 -10.63 3.85 10.88
N LEU A 622 -11.30 3.50 9.78
CA LEU A 622 -10.85 3.71 8.42
C LEU A 622 -11.88 4.53 7.64
N GLY A 623 -11.43 5.37 6.68
CA GLY A 623 -12.33 6.19 5.87
C GLY A 623 -13.13 5.42 4.80
N GLY A 624 -12.78 4.14 4.56
CA GLY A 624 -13.28 3.38 3.42
C GLY A 624 -12.45 3.60 2.16
N GLU A 625 -12.70 2.82 1.10
CA GLU A 625 -11.98 2.95 -0.17
C GLU A 625 -12.63 3.98 -1.09
N THR A 626 -13.97 3.98 -1.20
CA THR A 626 -14.72 4.90 -2.09
C THR A 626 -15.26 6.14 -1.37
N GLY A 627 -15.12 6.20 -0.03
CA GLY A 627 -15.63 7.30 0.80
C GLY A 627 -17.16 7.32 0.95
N ASN A 628 -17.68 8.39 1.55
CA ASN A 628 -19.04 8.46 2.03
C ASN A 628 -20.00 9.09 1.00
N TRP A 629 -21.20 8.50 0.88
CA TRP A 629 -22.23 8.96 -0.01
C TRP A 629 -23.26 9.86 0.67
N CYS A 630 -23.71 10.89 -0.06
CA CYS A 630 -24.84 11.71 0.32
C CYS A 630 -25.91 11.65 -0.80
N VAL A 631 -27.09 11.13 -0.51
CA VAL A 631 -28.18 11.00 -1.47
C VAL A 631 -29.21 12.11 -1.26
N VAL A 632 -29.44 12.97 -2.27
CA VAL A 632 -30.41 14.07 -2.24
C VAL A 632 -31.56 13.72 -3.20
N ARG A 633 -32.70 13.36 -2.65
CA ARG A 633 -33.90 13.02 -3.41
C ARG A 633 -34.69 14.24 -3.87
N LYS A 634 -35.56 14.07 -4.85
CA LYS A 634 -36.38 15.16 -5.43
C LYS A 634 -37.30 15.88 -4.43
N ASP A 635 -37.69 15.21 -3.34
CA ASP A 635 -38.55 15.74 -2.28
C ASP A 635 -37.80 16.38 -1.11
N ALA A 636 -36.44 16.40 -1.18
CA ALA A 636 -35.60 17.01 -0.15
C ALA A 636 -35.83 18.51 0.01
N ASP A 637 -35.57 19.03 1.21
CA ASP A 637 -35.42 20.46 1.41
C ASP A 637 -34.02 20.88 0.94
N LEU A 638 -33.97 21.38 -0.30
CA LEU A 638 -32.71 21.65 -1.01
C LEU A 638 -31.87 22.72 -0.31
N LYS A 639 -32.52 23.74 0.26
CA LYS A 639 -31.82 24.84 0.95
C LYS A 639 -31.20 24.36 2.26
N ASP A 640 -31.93 23.57 3.05
CA ASP A 640 -31.41 23.01 4.29
C ASP A 640 -30.29 21.98 4.03
N ALA A 641 -30.50 21.10 3.03
CA ALA A 641 -29.48 20.15 2.59
C ALA A 641 -28.18 20.86 2.16
N ALA A 642 -28.30 21.85 1.26
CA ALA A 642 -27.16 22.61 0.77
C ALA A 642 -26.38 23.31 1.90
N ARG A 643 -27.09 23.93 2.86
CA ARG A 643 -26.47 24.62 4.00
C ARG A 643 -25.66 23.67 4.88
N LYS A 644 -26.19 22.47 5.20
CA LYS A 644 -25.54 21.46 6.02
C LYS A 644 -24.35 20.82 5.33
N ILE A 645 -24.53 20.47 4.05
CA ILE A 645 -23.46 19.89 3.22
C ILE A 645 -22.29 20.89 3.09
N ALA A 646 -22.58 22.17 2.79
CA ALA A 646 -21.54 23.18 2.67
C ALA A 646 -20.76 23.36 3.96
N PHE A 647 -21.44 23.41 5.11
CA PHE A 647 -20.78 23.55 6.42
C PHE A 647 -19.75 22.44 6.67
N PHE A 648 -20.14 21.18 6.54
CA PHE A 648 -19.22 20.08 6.82
C PHE A 648 -18.14 19.89 5.73
N LYS A 649 -18.42 20.26 4.48
CA LYS A 649 -17.39 20.23 3.43
C LYS A 649 -16.32 21.32 3.63
N LEU A 650 -16.69 22.46 4.23
CA LEU A 650 -15.76 23.52 4.62
C LEU A 650 -14.90 23.14 5.83
N CYS A 651 -15.49 22.46 6.82
CA CYS A 651 -14.75 22.01 8.00
C CYS A 651 -13.49 21.25 7.61
N ASN A 652 -12.36 21.64 8.17
CA ASN A 652 -11.05 21.05 7.94
C ASN A 652 -10.70 20.88 6.45
N ALA A 653 -11.18 21.76 5.58
CA ALA A 653 -11.05 21.67 4.11
C ALA A 653 -11.42 20.28 3.57
N GLY A 654 -12.46 19.66 4.11
CA GLY A 654 -12.92 18.33 3.68
C GLY A 654 -12.11 17.15 4.20
N GLN A 655 -11.07 17.35 5.01
CA GLN A 655 -10.20 16.29 5.53
C GLN A 655 -10.81 15.60 6.77
N ILE A 656 -11.98 14.97 6.60
CA ILE A 656 -12.75 14.30 7.65
C ILE A 656 -13.15 12.91 7.17
N CYS A 657 -12.89 11.87 7.95
CA CYS A 657 -13.19 10.48 7.60
C CYS A 657 -14.68 10.21 7.32
N ILE A 658 -15.58 10.95 7.96
CA ILE A 658 -17.04 10.88 7.74
C ILE A 658 -17.57 12.00 6.82
N ASN A 659 -16.70 12.82 6.21
CA ASN A 659 -17.17 13.87 5.31
C ASN A 659 -17.81 13.29 4.04
N ILE A 660 -18.67 14.09 3.43
CA ILE A 660 -19.27 13.74 2.15
C ILE A 660 -18.16 13.70 1.09
N ASN A 661 -17.92 12.51 0.53
CA ASN A 661 -16.98 12.34 -0.58
C ASN A 661 -17.65 12.72 -1.89
N GLN A 662 -18.85 12.20 -2.14
CA GLN A 662 -19.67 12.47 -3.33
C GLN A 662 -21.16 12.61 -2.99
N ILE A 663 -21.88 13.34 -3.85
CA ILE A 663 -23.33 13.50 -3.77
C ILE A 663 -23.99 12.78 -4.93
N ALA A 664 -25.02 11.97 -4.65
CA ALA A 664 -25.98 11.57 -5.65
C ALA A 664 -27.20 12.50 -5.54
N VAL A 665 -27.55 13.19 -6.61
CA VAL A 665 -28.67 14.15 -6.66
C VAL A 665 -29.71 13.72 -7.69
N ALA A 666 -30.99 13.76 -7.32
CA ALA A 666 -32.06 13.49 -8.26
C ALA A 666 -32.05 14.52 -9.42
N GLU A 667 -32.07 14.05 -10.67
CA GLU A 667 -32.01 14.89 -11.87
C GLU A 667 -33.05 15.98 -11.86
N GLU A 668 -34.27 15.70 -11.34
CA GLU A 668 -35.40 16.63 -11.32
C GLU A 668 -35.14 17.87 -10.44
N VAL A 669 -34.19 17.81 -9.54
CA VAL A 669 -33.82 18.90 -8.62
C VAL A 669 -32.35 19.29 -8.68
N ALA A 670 -31.57 18.74 -9.61
CA ALA A 670 -30.13 18.94 -9.68
C ALA A 670 -29.78 20.45 -9.85
N GLU A 671 -30.32 21.13 -10.86
CA GLU A 671 -30.02 22.53 -11.10
C GLU A 671 -30.38 23.46 -9.93
N PRO A 672 -31.60 23.40 -9.33
CA PRO A 672 -31.90 24.20 -8.13
C PRO A 672 -31.01 23.82 -6.92
N PHE A 673 -30.66 22.53 -6.75
CA PHE A 673 -29.79 22.10 -5.67
C PHE A 673 -28.36 22.67 -5.83
N LEU A 674 -27.78 22.60 -7.04
CA LEU A 674 -26.46 23.16 -7.33
C LEU A 674 -26.42 24.68 -7.05
N LYS A 675 -27.49 25.39 -7.41
CA LYS A 675 -27.61 26.82 -7.11
C LYS A 675 -27.63 27.10 -5.60
N GLU A 676 -28.44 26.36 -4.83
CA GLU A 676 -28.51 26.52 -3.37
C GLU A 676 -27.17 26.13 -2.72
N LEU A 677 -26.49 25.07 -3.18
CA LEU A 677 -25.21 24.63 -2.64
C LEU A 677 -24.09 25.63 -2.90
N LYS A 678 -24.01 26.18 -4.14
CA LYS A 678 -23.10 27.29 -4.45
C LYS A 678 -23.35 28.49 -3.54
N GLN A 679 -24.62 28.89 -3.37
CA GLN A 679 -24.96 30.01 -2.52
C GLN A 679 -24.62 29.74 -1.05
N ALA A 680 -24.76 28.50 -0.58
CA ALA A 680 -24.43 28.10 0.75
C ALA A 680 -22.91 28.20 1.03
N PHE A 681 -22.06 27.81 0.08
CA PHE A 681 -20.61 28.02 0.16
C PHE A 681 -20.27 29.51 0.23
N ILE A 682 -20.81 30.31 -0.69
CA ILE A 682 -20.55 31.76 -0.74
C ILE A 682 -20.98 32.45 0.57
N ASN A 683 -22.13 32.08 1.12
CA ASN A 683 -22.63 32.66 2.37
C ASN A 683 -21.79 32.33 3.60
N GLN A 684 -21.10 31.17 3.61
CA GLN A 684 -20.33 30.70 4.77
C GLN A 684 -18.86 31.12 4.72
N ILE A 685 -18.21 31.14 3.54
CA ILE A 685 -16.78 31.39 3.44
C ILE A 685 -16.41 32.47 2.39
N GLY A 686 -17.35 32.91 1.57
CA GLY A 686 -17.11 33.80 0.45
C GLY A 686 -16.90 33.07 -0.88
N GLU A 687 -16.80 33.84 -1.97
CA GLU A 687 -16.64 33.31 -3.33
C GLU A 687 -15.21 32.77 -3.56
N HIS A 688 -14.23 33.34 -2.88
CA HIS A 688 -12.80 33.04 -2.96
C HIS A 688 -12.29 32.47 -1.64
N ALA A 689 -12.74 31.26 -1.31
CA ALA A 689 -12.40 30.60 -0.05
C ALA A 689 -10.88 30.42 0.14
N GLU A 690 -10.12 30.22 -0.96
CA GLU A 690 -8.67 30.06 -0.95
C GLU A 690 -7.93 31.28 -0.41
N ASN A 691 -8.54 32.47 -0.55
CA ASN A 691 -7.99 33.75 -0.05
C ASN A 691 -8.46 34.08 1.39
N ASN A 692 -9.41 33.31 1.92
CA ASN A 692 -9.95 33.55 3.25
C ASN A 692 -9.04 32.95 4.33
N PRO A 693 -8.45 33.75 5.25
CA PRO A 693 -7.56 33.25 6.30
C PRO A 693 -8.26 32.32 7.30
N GLU A 694 -9.59 32.38 7.41
CA GLU A 694 -10.37 31.49 8.28
C GLU A 694 -10.58 30.11 7.67
N TYR A 695 -10.31 29.94 6.36
CA TYR A 695 -10.48 28.65 5.69
C TYR A 695 -9.26 27.75 5.95
N PRO A 696 -9.45 26.53 6.42
CA PRO A 696 -8.37 25.58 6.69
C PRO A 696 -7.53 25.22 5.46
N LYS A 697 -6.32 24.73 5.70
CA LYS A 697 -5.40 24.31 4.63
C LYS A 697 -5.28 22.78 4.56
N LEU A 698 -4.86 22.28 3.44
CA LEU A 698 -4.48 20.88 3.27
C LEU A 698 -3.18 20.61 4.03
N ILE A 699 -3.07 19.42 4.64
CA ILE A 699 -2.01 19.12 5.61
C ILE A 699 -0.61 19.11 4.99
N THR A 700 -0.46 18.69 3.73
CA THR A 700 0.83 18.61 3.02
C THR A 700 0.72 19.13 1.60
N ASP A 701 1.87 19.50 1.00
CA ASP A 701 1.95 19.86 -0.41
C ASP A 701 1.51 18.71 -1.32
N ALA A 702 1.86 17.47 -0.98
CA ALA A 702 1.42 16.28 -1.72
C ALA A 702 -0.10 16.12 -1.71
N ALA A 703 -0.78 16.43 -0.59
CA ALA A 703 -2.24 16.42 -0.52
C ALA A 703 -2.85 17.53 -1.39
N PHE A 704 -2.22 18.71 -1.40
CA PHE A 704 -2.61 19.82 -2.27
C PHE A 704 -2.44 19.46 -3.75
N ASP A 705 -1.29 18.95 -4.15
CA ASP A 705 -0.98 18.60 -5.54
C ASP A 705 -1.90 17.46 -6.04
N LYS A 706 -2.24 16.48 -5.19
CA LYS A 706 -3.26 15.47 -5.50
C LYS A 706 -4.62 16.12 -5.79
N CYS A 707 -5.06 17.04 -4.93
CA CYS A 707 -6.33 17.74 -5.08
C CYS A 707 -6.35 18.56 -6.39
N ALA A 708 -5.27 19.31 -6.67
CA ALA A 708 -5.13 20.14 -7.84
C ALA A 708 -5.18 19.32 -9.14
N ARG A 709 -4.47 18.18 -9.20
CA ARG A 709 -4.51 17.28 -10.37
C ARG A 709 -5.90 16.73 -10.63
N LEU A 710 -6.59 16.25 -9.60
CA LEU A 710 -7.96 15.76 -9.74
C LEU A 710 -8.92 16.85 -10.20
N ALA A 711 -8.79 18.08 -9.71
CA ALA A 711 -9.59 19.20 -10.18
C ALA A 711 -9.29 19.53 -11.65
N ASP A 712 -8.03 19.44 -12.07
CA ASP A 712 -7.61 19.70 -13.45
C ASP A 712 -8.15 18.65 -14.43
N GLU A 713 -8.18 17.37 -14.06
CA GLU A 713 -8.77 16.28 -14.84
C GLU A 713 -10.27 16.52 -15.15
N TYR A 714 -10.96 17.22 -14.26
CA TYR A 714 -12.40 17.51 -14.39
C TYR A 714 -12.71 19.00 -14.65
N ARG A 715 -11.72 19.77 -15.12
CA ARG A 715 -11.80 21.24 -15.28
C ARG A 715 -13.06 21.70 -16.03
N ASP A 716 -13.40 21.03 -17.11
CA ASP A 716 -14.53 21.39 -17.98
C ASP A 716 -15.91 21.13 -17.33
N ARG A 717 -15.92 20.40 -16.19
CA ARG A 717 -17.14 20.06 -15.42
C ARG A 717 -17.20 20.78 -14.06
N ILE A 718 -16.26 21.66 -13.77
CA ILE A 718 -16.32 22.48 -12.56
C ILE A 718 -17.42 23.53 -12.71
N VAL A 719 -18.44 23.47 -11.86
CA VAL A 719 -19.56 24.42 -11.84
C VAL A 719 -19.44 25.48 -10.74
N PHE A 720 -18.51 25.29 -9.78
CA PHE A 720 -18.17 26.25 -8.74
C PHE A 720 -16.79 25.90 -8.14
N GLY A 721 -16.00 26.89 -7.73
CA GLY A 721 -14.67 26.73 -7.14
C GLY A 721 -13.60 26.50 -8.21
N GLY A 722 -12.68 25.57 -7.94
CA GLY A 722 -11.55 25.25 -8.84
C GLY A 722 -10.36 26.20 -8.70
N THR A 723 -10.43 27.18 -7.81
CA THR A 723 -9.34 28.12 -7.51
C THR A 723 -8.52 27.65 -6.30
N SER A 724 -7.26 28.07 -6.23
CA SER A 724 -6.39 27.60 -5.15
C SER A 724 -5.25 28.59 -4.87
N ASP A 725 -4.75 28.53 -3.65
CA ASP A 725 -3.52 29.20 -3.18
C ASP A 725 -2.53 28.13 -2.75
N LYS A 726 -1.55 27.84 -3.62
CA LYS A 726 -0.54 26.80 -3.38
C LYS A 726 0.40 27.15 -2.22
N GLU A 727 0.76 28.42 -2.07
CA GLU A 727 1.67 28.87 -1.01
C GLU A 727 1.10 28.57 0.38
N ASN A 728 -0.20 28.82 0.56
CA ASN A 728 -0.92 28.52 1.80
C ASN A 728 -1.61 27.17 1.80
N ARG A 729 -1.45 26.33 0.78
CA ARG A 729 -2.08 25.02 0.61
C ARG A 729 -3.61 25.04 0.76
N ARG A 730 -4.25 26.13 0.32
CA ARG A 730 -5.69 26.28 0.33
C ARG A 730 -6.28 25.99 -1.03
N PHE A 731 -7.24 25.10 -1.10
CA PHE A 731 -7.99 24.78 -2.30
C PHE A 731 -9.47 25.08 -2.07
N ALA A 732 -10.08 25.89 -2.92
CA ALA A 732 -11.48 26.28 -2.76
C ALA A 732 -12.41 25.06 -2.80
N PRO A 733 -13.55 25.08 -2.06
CA PRO A 733 -14.56 24.03 -2.21
C PRO A 733 -15.04 23.99 -3.65
N THR A 734 -14.95 22.82 -4.28
CA THR A 734 -15.10 22.69 -5.74
C THR A 734 -16.19 21.67 -6.08
N MET A 735 -17.23 22.14 -6.75
CA MET A 735 -18.35 21.33 -7.24
C MET A 735 -18.06 20.88 -8.68
N ILE A 736 -18.09 19.57 -8.91
CA ILE A 736 -17.86 18.94 -10.22
C ILE A 736 -19.15 18.24 -10.64
N TYR A 737 -19.77 18.68 -11.74
CA TYR A 737 -21.07 18.19 -12.24
C TYR A 737 -21.18 18.30 -13.78
N PRO A 738 -21.78 17.32 -14.46
CA PRO A 738 -22.16 15.99 -13.93
C PRO A 738 -20.98 15.02 -13.88
N VAL A 739 -21.02 14.07 -12.92
CA VAL A 739 -20.05 12.99 -12.82
C VAL A 739 -20.79 11.65 -12.96
N GLY A 740 -20.22 10.72 -13.71
CA GLY A 740 -20.76 9.36 -13.83
C GLY A 740 -20.45 8.53 -12.58
N ILE A 741 -21.35 7.62 -12.22
CA ILE A 741 -21.19 6.79 -11.03
C ILE A 741 -19.95 5.87 -11.09
N ASP A 742 -19.48 5.52 -12.29
CA ASP A 742 -18.32 4.64 -12.50
C ASP A 742 -17.02 5.40 -12.79
N GLU A 743 -17.03 6.74 -12.72
CA GLU A 743 -15.84 7.53 -12.97
C GLU A 743 -14.82 7.44 -11.83
N HIS A 744 -13.54 7.56 -12.16
CA HIS A 744 -12.41 7.43 -11.24
C HIS A 744 -12.54 8.27 -9.96
N ILE A 745 -13.02 9.51 -10.08
CA ILE A 745 -13.15 10.44 -8.94
C ILE A 745 -14.13 9.97 -7.85
N VAL A 746 -15.10 9.11 -8.17
CA VAL A 746 -16.06 8.53 -7.22
C VAL A 746 -15.69 7.10 -6.79
N GLN A 747 -14.53 6.60 -7.22
CA GLN A 747 -14.03 5.27 -6.87
C GLN A 747 -13.06 5.31 -5.68
N HIS A 748 -12.64 6.50 -5.23
CA HIS A 748 -11.65 6.67 -4.17
C HIS A 748 -12.06 7.73 -3.16
N GLU A 749 -11.62 7.56 -1.92
CA GLU A 749 -11.73 8.61 -0.92
C GLU A 749 -10.83 9.80 -1.31
N LEU A 750 -11.44 10.97 -1.50
CA LEU A 750 -10.74 12.19 -1.95
C LEU A 750 -9.96 12.85 -0.81
N PHE A 751 -10.58 12.95 0.36
CA PHE A 751 -10.03 13.57 1.58
C PHE A 751 -9.59 15.03 1.36
N CYS A 752 -10.35 15.77 0.56
CA CYS A 752 -10.06 17.14 0.13
C CYS A 752 -11.37 17.88 -0.19
N PRO A 753 -11.34 19.19 -0.52
CA PRO A 753 -12.56 19.98 -0.74
C PRO A 753 -13.25 19.76 -2.09
N LEU A 754 -12.86 18.77 -2.87
CA LEU A 754 -13.57 18.40 -4.09
C LEU A 754 -14.88 17.68 -3.77
N LEU A 755 -15.92 17.95 -4.56
CA LEU A 755 -17.26 17.42 -4.37
C LEU A 755 -17.85 16.99 -5.72
N PRO A 756 -17.59 15.76 -6.17
CA PRO A 756 -18.23 15.20 -7.35
C PRO A 756 -19.73 14.96 -7.09
N ILE A 757 -20.54 15.30 -8.09
CA ILE A 757 -21.99 15.23 -8.00
C ILE A 757 -22.53 14.38 -9.15
N VAL A 758 -23.19 13.27 -8.77
CA VAL A 758 -23.70 12.23 -9.65
C VAL A 758 -25.21 12.42 -9.84
N PRO A 759 -25.71 12.74 -11.02
CA PRO A 759 -27.14 12.79 -11.28
C PRO A 759 -27.73 11.36 -11.32
N PHE A 760 -28.97 11.21 -10.81
CA PHE A 760 -29.74 9.97 -10.92
C PHE A 760 -31.23 10.26 -11.08
N LYS A 761 -31.98 9.36 -11.69
CA LYS A 761 -33.44 9.47 -11.76
C LYS A 761 -34.05 9.03 -10.45
N ASP A 762 -34.87 9.86 -9.80
CA ASP A 762 -35.44 9.57 -8.48
C ASP A 762 -36.23 8.26 -8.42
N GLY A 763 -36.85 7.86 -9.54
CA GLY A 763 -37.54 6.57 -9.66
C GLY A 763 -36.61 5.34 -9.64
N GLU A 764 -35.30 5.53 -9.85
CA GLU A 764 -34.28 4.49 -9.89
C GLU A 764 -33.40 4.49 -8.60
N VAL A 765 -33.82 5.22 -7.55
CA VAL A 765 -33.03 5.40 -6.33
C VAL A 765 -32.69 4.07 -5.63
N ASP A 766 -33.55 3.06 -5.69
CA ASP A 766 -33.29 1.76 -5.09
C ASP A 766 -32.16 1.02 -5.84
N ALA A 767 -32.10 1.12 -7.17
CA ALA A 767 -31.00 0.59 -7.98
C ALA A 767 -29.66 1.33 -7.69
N LEU A 768 -29.72 2.65 -7.51
CA LEU A 768 -28.56 3.42 -7.04
C LEU A 768 -28.05 2.89 -5.68
N MET A 769 -28.97 2.64 -4.73
CA MET A 769 -28.59 2.14 -3.42
C MET A 769 -27.99 0.74 -3.49
N GLU A 770 -28.47 -0.13 -4.37
CA GLU A 770 -27.85 -1.44 -4.64
C GLU A 770 -26.44 -1.28 -5.20
N THR A 771 -26.25 -0.39 -6.20
CA THR A 771 -24.92 -0.10 -6.76
C THR A 771 -23.93 0.39 -5.69
N ILE A 772 -24.39 1.26 -4.77
CA ILE A 772 -23.55 1.74 -3.66
C ILE A 772 -23.22 0.60 -2.69
N ALA A 773 -24.19 -0.27 -2.38
CA ALA A 773 -24.00 -1.40 -1.48
C ALA A 773 -23.01 -2.46 -2.02
N ASP A 774 -23.03 -2.67 -3.35
CA ASP A 774 -22.15 -3.67 -4.00
C ASP A 774 -20.67 -3.25 -4.03
N ARG A 775 -20.38 -1.97 -3.82
CA ARG A 775 -18.99 -1.46 -3.85
C ARG A 775 -18.24 -1.78 -2.57
N GLU A 776 -18.70 -1.23 -1.46
CA GLU A 776 -18.12 -1.43 -0.13
C GLU A 776 -19.04 -0.88 0.96
N HIS A 777 -18.64 -1.10 2.22
CA HIS A 777 -19.31 -0.54 3.38
C HIS A 777 -18.66 0.79 3.77
N PRO A 778 -19.25 1.96 3.43
CA PRO A 778 -18.68 3.26 3.77
C PRO A 778 -18.71 3.50 5.28
N LEU A 779 -17.83 4.40 5.76
CA LEU A 779 -17.85 4.79 7.18
C LEU A 779 -19.12 5.56 7.53
N ALA A 780 -19.66 6.35 6.58
CA ALA A 780 -20.90 7.09 6.78
C ALA A 780 -21.81 7.12 5.55
N MET A 781 -23.13 7.19 5.80
CA MET A 781 -24.17 7.32 4.79
C MET A 781 -25.13 8.44 5.17
N TYR A 782 -25.47 9.31 4.20
CA TYR A 782 -26.36 10.45 4.40
C TYR A 782 -27.48 10.45 3.38
N VAL A 783 -28.72 10.75 3.82
CA VAL A 783 -29.85 10.85 2.93
C VAL A 783 -30.68 12.09 3.25
N PHE A 784 -31.08 12.85 2.22
CA PHE A 784 -31.99 13.99 2.29
C PHE A 784 -33.30 13.69 1.57
N THR A 785 -34.39 13.62 2.30
CA THR A 785 -35.73 13.31 1.76
C THR A 785 -36.81 13.63 2.80
N LYS A 786 -38.05 13.86 2.35
CA LYS A 786 -39.26 13.91 3.18
C LYS A 786 -39.92 12.52 3.30
N ASP A 787 -39.56 11.56 2.42
CA ASP A 787 -40.03 10.18 2.52
C ASP A 787 -39.32 9.41 3.62
N MET A 788 -39.77 9.59 4.84
CA MET A 788 -39.23 8.94 6.04
C MET A 788 -39.39 7.41 6.04
N ARG A 789 -40.30 6.85 5.22
CA ARG A 789 -40.46 5.38 5.11
C ARG A 789 -39.31 4.81 4.30
N TRP A 790 -39.02 5.40 3.16
CA TRP A 790 -37.88 5.03 2.33
C TRP A 790 -36.57 5.25 3.09
N ALA A 791 -36.37 6.42 3.70
CA ALA A 791 -35.15 6.73 4.46
C ALA A 791 -34.86 5.70 5.54
N LYS A 792 -35.87 5.38 6.39
CA LYS A 792 -35.71 4.37 7.45
C LYS A 792 -35.43 2.98 6.88
N ARG A 793 -36.07 2.57 5.79
CA ARG A 793 -35.81 1.29 5.12
C ARG A 793 -34.35 1.23 4.67
N VAL A 794 -33.89 2.20 3.91
CA VAL A 794 -32.50 2.27 3.40
C VAL A 794 -31.51 2.24 4.56
N MET A 795 -31.68 3.14 5.54
CA MET A 795 -30.75 3.25 6.67
C MET A 795 -30.73 2.00 7.58
N SER A 796 -31.74 1.13 7.50
CA SER A 796 -31.78 -0.12 8.26
C SER A 796 -31.36 -1.36 7.46
N THR A 797 -31.22 -1.27 6.14
CA THR A 797 -30.87 -2.40 5.27
C THR A 797 -29.49 -2.30 4.65
N GLN A 798 -28.95 -1.09 4.54
CA GLN A 798 -27.61 -0.87 4.04
C GLN A 798 -26.55 -1.09 5.13
N GLN A 799 -25.34 -1.51 4.73
CA GLN A 799 -24.19 -1.69 5.63
C GLN A 799 -23.30 -0.43 5.61
N TYR A 800 -23.11 0.20 6.75
CA TYR A 800 -22.24 1.38 6.94
C TYR A 800 -21.93 1.53 8.44
N GLY A 801 -20.92 2.35 8.79
CA GLY A 801 -20.56 2.60 10.20
C GLY A 801 -21.58 3.46 10.92
N GLY A 802 -21.87 4.65 10.43
CA GLY A 802 -22.87 5.56 11.00
C GLY A 802 -23.57 6.40 9.93
N GLY A 803 -24.63 7.13 10.27
CA GLY A 803 -25.31 7.94 9.25
C GLY A 803 -26.40 8.84 9.76
N CYS A 804 -26.90 9.71 8.86
CA CYS A 804 -27.93 10.67 9.19
C CYS A 804 -29.04 10.74 8.14
N ILE A 805 -30.26 11.02 8.58
CA ILE A 805 -31.37 11.40 7.73
C ILE A 805 -31.61 12.91 7.89
N ASN A 806 -31.56 13.68 6.78
CA ASN A 806 -31.69 15.12 6.74
C ASN A 806 -30.65 15.86 7.59
N GLU A 807 -29.50 15.25 7.77
CA GLU A 807 -28.33 15.79 8.50
C GLU A 807 -27.06 15.14 7.97
N VAL A 808 -25.88 15.70 8.31
CA VAL A 808 -24.58 15.16 7.94
C VAL A 808 -23.62 15.20 9.12
N CYS A 809 -22.75 14.22 9.24
CA CYS A 809 -21.62 14.14 10.19
C CYS A 809 -21.98 14.22 11.70
N ILE A 810 -23.11 14.82 12.08
CA ILE A 810 -23.45 15.15 13.48
C ILE A 810 -23.66 13.90 14.37
N HIS A 811 -23.86 12.72 13.77
CA HIS A 811 -24.06 11.48 14.55
C HIS A 811 -22.86 11.14 15.43
N MET A 812 -21.64 11.56 15.05
CA MET A 812 -20.44 11.37 15.87
C MET A 812 -20.46 12.15 17.20
N MET A 813 -21.27 13.21 17.31
CA MET A 813 -21.36 14.02 18.51
C MET A 813 -22.43 13.53 19.49
N VAL A 814 -23.18 12.49 19.14
CA VAL A 814 -24.28 11.96 19.98
C VAL A 814 -23.71 11.06 21.07
N LYS A 815 -24.00 11.40 22.33
CA LYS A 815 -23.54 10.62 23.48
C LYS A 815 -24.20 9.25 23.56
N GLY A 816 -23.45 8.25 24.00
CA GLY A 816 -23.94 6.89 24.25
C GLY A 816 -24.13 6.02 23.02
N VAL A 817 -23.77 6.51 21.84
CA VAL A 817 -23.79 5.71 20.59
C VAL A 817 -22.39 5.36 20.15
N PRO A 818 -22.21 4.20 19.45
CA PRO A 818 -20.89 3.84 18.95
C PRO A 818 -20.51 4.73 17.76
N PHE A 819 -19.21 4.98 17.63
CA PHE A 819 -18.58 5.35 16.39
C PHE A 819 -17.78 4.14 15.90
N ASN A 820 -18.05 3.67 14.71
CA ASN A 820 -17.47 2.42 14.21
C ASN A 820 -17.53 2.36 12.69
N GLY A 821 -16.61 1.58 12.11
CA GLY A 821 -16.66 1.12 10.72
C GLY A 821 -17.06 -0.34 10.60
N THR A 822 -17.30 -0.80 9.39
CA THR A 822 -17.55 -2.21 9.06
C THR A 822 -16.85 -2.57 7.74
N GLY A 823 -16.21 -3.74 7.66
CA GLY A 823 -15.49 -4.16 6.46
C GLY A 823 -14.33 -3.22 6.12
N HIS A 824 -14.38 -2.57 4.95
CA HIS A 824 -13.33 -1.64 4.49
C HIS A 824 -13.28 -0.33 5.29
N SER A 825 -14.34 0.03 6.00
CA SER A 825 -14.35 1.21 6.87
C SER A 825 -13.90 0.93 8.30
N GLY A 826 -13.60 -0.33 8.67
CA GLY A 826 -12.98 -0.66 9.94
C GLY A 826 -13.58 -1.82 10.70
N MET A 827 -13.15 -1.95 11.96
CA MET A 827 -13.62 -2.93 12.95
C MET A 827 -13.41 -2.41 14.37
N GLY A 828 -14.28 -2.80 15.27
CA GLY A 828 -14.34 -2.27 16.63
C GLY A 828 -15.25 -1.06 16.72
N ALA A 829 -15.36 -0.45 17.89
CA ALA A 829 -16.19 0.72 18.11
C ALA A 829 -15.66 1.53 19.31
N TYR A 830 -15.76 2.85 19.25
CA TYR A 830 -15.40 3.69 20.39
C TYR A 830 -16.45 4.81 20.64
N HIS A 831 -16.19 5.71 21.52
CA HIS A 831 -17.01 6.68 22.22
C HIS A 831 -17.70 6.11 23.47
N GLY A 832 -17.54 6.83 24.57
CA GLY A 832 -18.19 6.54 25.84
C GLY A 832 -18.05 5.10 26.33
N GLU A 833 -19.17 4.42 26.54
CA GLU A 833 -19.20 3.01 26.96
C GLU A 833 -18.57 2.07 25.92
N TRP A 834 -18.70 2.37 24.61
CA TRP A 834 -18.15 1.55 23.56
C TRP A 834 -16.62 1.60 23.56
N GLY A 835 -16.02 2.77 23.76
CA GLY A 835 -14.59 2.91 23.96
C GLY A 835 -14.08 2.16 25.19
N PHE A 836 -14.81 2.23 26.32
CA PHE A 836 -14.47 1.44 27.49
C PHE A 836 -14.51 -0.08 27.19
N ARG A 837 -15.54 -0.55 26.46
CA ARG A 837 -15.68 -1.97 26.05
C ARG A 837 -14.57 -2.39 25.10
N GLU A 838 -14.18 -1.52 24.17
CA GLU A 838 -13.12 -1.79 23.18
C GLU A 838 -11.75 -2.03 23.84
N PHE A 839 -11.49 -1.35 24.95
CA PHE A 839 -10.25 -1.49 25.72
C PHE A 839 -10.36 -2.44 26.93
N THR A 840 -11.41 -3.25 26.98
CA THR A 840 -11.61 -4.30 27.99
C THR A 840 -12.07 -5.60 27.34
N HIS A 841 -11.76 -6.72 27.97
CA HIS A 841 -12.29 -8.03 27.55
C HIS A 841 -13.13 -8.68 28.66
N PRO A 842 -14.17 -9.46 28.32
CA PRO A 842 -14.98 -10.17 29.30
C PRO A 842 -14.20 -11.35 29.89
N GLN A 843 -14.20 -11.43 31.22
CA GLN A 843 -13.65 -12.57 31.95
C GLN A 843 -14.73 -13.18 32.84
N THR A 844 -15.13 -14.40 32.54
CA THR A 844 -16.16 -15.10 33.30
C THR A 844 -15.55 -15.80 34.52
N VAL A 845 -16.11 -15.53 35.69
CA VAL A 845 -15.78 -16.21 36.94
C VAL A 845 -17.00 -16.85 37.54
N LEU A 846 -16.97 -18.17 37.67
CA LEU A 846 -18.00 -18.96 38.35
C LEU A 846 -17.48 -19.33 39.73
N LYS A 847 -18.18 -18.87 40.78
CA LYS A 847 -17.86 -19.18 42.16
C LYS A 847 -18.75 -20.33 42.64
N GLY A 848 -18.14 -21.51 42.90
CA GLY A 848 -18.81 -22.70 43.48
C GLY A 848 -18.90 -22.62 44.99
N SER A 849 -19.87 -23.34 45.55
CA SER A 849 -19.99 -23.58 46.98
C SER A 849 -19.08 -24.76 47.40
N THR A 850 -18.43 -24.63 48.52
CA THR A 850 -17.65 -25.73 49.13
C THR A 850 -18.49 -26.58 50.06
N ARG A 851 -19.75 -26.14 50.38
CA ARG A 851 -20.63 -26.78 51.34
C ARG A 851 -21.77 -27.59 50.67
N PHE A 852 -22.06 -27.28 49.43
CA PHE A 852 -23.17 -27.92 48.70
C PHE A 852 -22.77 -28.15 47.25
N ASN A 853 -22.98 -29.37 46.76
CA ASN A 853 -22.79 -29.72 45.35
C ASN A 853 -24.00 -30.53 44.87
N LEU A 854 -24.34 -30.38 43.58
CA LEU A 854 -25.36 -31.17 42.94
C LEU A 854 -24.77 -32.48 42.45
N PRO A 855 -25.25 -33.67 42.95
CA PRO A 855 -24.71 -34.96 42.56
C PRO A 855 -24.88 -35.33 41.09
N LEU A 856 -25.61 -34.51 40.32
CA LEU A 856 -25.83 -34.73 38.88
C LEU A 856 -24.56 -34.82 38.06
N ARG A 857 -23.49 -34.13 38.48
CA ARG A 857 -22.19 -34.07 37.81
C ARG A 857 -21.20 -35.14 38.17
N GLU A 858 -21.58 -36.01 39.19
CA GLU A 858 -20.72 -37.04 39.69
C GLU A 858 -21.11 -38.41 39.17
N HIS A 859 -20.18 -39.31 39.01
CA HIS A 859 -20.49 -40.71 38.72
C HIS A 859 -21.29 -41.37 39.88
N PRO A 860 -22.04 -42.43 39.61
CA PRO A 860 -22.20 -43.14 38.34
C PRO A 860 -23.23 -42.52 37.37
N TYR A 861 -22.99 -42.71 36.07
CA TYR A 861 -23.92 -42.27 34.99
C TYR A 861 -24.72 -43.46 34.40
N SER A 862 -24.56 -44.65 34.91
CA SER A 862 -25.26 -45.85 34.45
C SER A 862 -26.31 -46.36 35.49
N GLY A 863 -27.16 -47.29 35.06
CA GLY A 863 -28.21 -47.90 35.89
C GLY A 863 -29.27 -46.90 36.35
N LYS A 864 -29.99 -47.23 37.41
CA LYS A 864 -31.09 -46.40 37.95
C LYS A 864 -30.65 -44.96 38.30
N ALA A 865 -29.40 -44.78 38.79
CA ALA A 865 -28.87 -43.46 39.10
C ALA A 865 -28.69 -42.63 37.85
N GLY A 866 -28.17 -43.19 36.77
CA GLY A 866 -28.03 -42.55 35.46
C GLY A 866 -29.40 -42.15 34.86
N GLU A 867 -30.39 -43.02 34.95
CA GLU A 867 -31.76 -42.72 34.47
C GLU A 867 -32.40 -41.54 35.22
N ILE A 868 -32.24 -41.49 36.55
CA ILE A 868 -32.74 -40.36 37.37
C ILE A 868 -32.02 -39.06 36.97
N LYS A 869 -30.71 -39.09 36.84
CA LYS A 869 -29.90 -37.95 36.42
C LYS A 869 -30.34 -37.46 35.02
N MET A 870 -30.55 -38.37 34.09
CA MET A 870 -31.02 -38.04 32.76
C MET A 870 -32.39 -37.37 32.75
N LYS A 871 -33.34 -37.86 33.57
CA LYS A 871 -34.65 -37.25 33.71
C LYS A 871 -34.57 -35.84 34.29
N LEU A 872 -33.71 -35.63 35.30
CA LEU A 872 -33.46 -34.30 35.87
C LEU A 872 -32.78 -33.35 34.89
N LEU A 873 -31.79 -33.83 34.16
CA LEU A 873 -31.09 -33.03 33.12
C LEU A 873 -32.08 -32.55 32.05
N ARG A 874 -32.92 -33.45 31.51
CA ARG A 874 -33.99 -33.10 30.54
C ARG A 874 -35.04 -32.13 31.09
N LEU A 875 -35.26 -32.10 32.40
CA LEU A 875 -36.12 -31.13 33.05
C LEU A 875 -35.49 -29.75 33.12
N PHE A 876 -34.15 -29.67 33.23
CA PHE A 876 -33.40 -28.42 33.30
C PHE A 876 -33.09 -27.80 31.92
N GLU A 877 -33.21 -28.59 30.85
CA GLU A 877 -33.04 -28.12 29.46
C GLU A 877 -34.35 -27.53 28.84
N ARG A 878 -35.49 -27.77 29.49
CA ARG A 878 -36.78 -27.15 29.10
C ARG A 878 -37.04 -25.87 29.90
#